data_e303011ec3d463910a0570484e2a0a16
#
_entry.id   e303011ec3d463910a0570484e2a0a16
#
_cell.length_a   1.000
_cell.length_b   1.000
_cell.length_c   1.000
_cell.angle_alpha   90.00
_cell.angle_beta   90.00
_cell.angle_gamma   90.00
#
_symmetry.space_group_name_H-M   'P 1'
#
loop_
_entity.id
_entity.type
_entity.pdbx_description
1 polymer ?
#
loop_
_entity_poly.entity_id
_entity_poly.type
_entity_poly.pdbx_seq_one_letter_code
_entity_poly.pdbx_strand_id
1 'polypeptide(L)'
;MKPPRVPAVYLVAIAAAVSPVSGPLFALPPNPPGWHRSHQASTGPVGSAPAVPNSQLTDKELNKKVDALLSKMTLEEKVGQLVQFSSGAPTGPGTGRENYDTMIAAGQVGSLLNVADPKKANAFQHIAVEKSRLHIPLIYGFDVIHGYRTVFPVPLGLASSFDPAMVQATARMAAQEASADGIRWVFSPMVDIARDARWGRIVESSGESPFLGSAMARAYVQGYQGTSLSNPDSVAACVKHFAAYGAVIAGRDYNAVDMSDVMLRQVYLPPYEAAVHAGAATVMSSFNPLNSVPATADPYTLTDILRKEWNFGGFVVSDWGAVGELVAHGVALDNSTAAQKAILAGLDMDMESGAFHERLVSLVRTGVVPETTIDEAVKRVLRVKYALGVFDHPYVDENGKRYEATATKRALARKAAEESIVLLQNNAKEGQPKLLPVSTHVKSIALIGPLADAPGQMLGSWGGQGNPADAVSLRTSLEQRMRGRGGKVLYAEGTKFLTQSQDGFAAARQAAQQSDLVIMALGEDAPAMTGEAASRAHLDLPGNQEQLLESIVATGKPVVLIVFSGRPLVLNWAANNVPAIMEAWYPGIEAGPALANLLFGDSNPSGKLPVSFPRAVGQEPLYLAQFPTGRPATGVDLSHPPTNGEEKYLSRYIDVRNSPLYPFGHGLSYTQFAYSPVTLGTATVPLAQVMSAPNQGTTQTPIEATATVRNTGAVAGSEVVQLYLRIRGASVEEPVRSLRGFQRITLQPGESKKVTFPLGFKELSFINARSQRVVEAVDYKVYIGGSSQATQAASFKVTP
;
A
#
# COMPACT_ATOMS: atom_id res chain seq x y z
N MET A 1 -50.63 9.28 -36.89
CA MET A 1 -50.96 9.47 -35.46
C MET A 1 -50.03 10.55 -34.89
N LYS A 2 -50.61 11.64 -34.40
CA LYS A 2 -49.90 12.80 -33.89
C LYS A 2 -49.38 12.52 -32.46
N PRO A 3 -48.20 13.03 -32.05
CA PRO A 3 -47.72 12.90 -30.65
C PRO A 3 -48.44 13.92 -29.74
N PRO A 4 -48.51 13.66 -28.41
CA PRO A 4 -49.22 14.52 -27.48
C PRO A 4 -48.40 15.75 -27.08
N ARG A 5 -49.10 16.85 -26.85
CA ARG A 5 -48.58 18.16 -26.43
C ARG A 5 -48.25 18.18 -24.94
N VAL A 6 -47.10 18.75 -24.58
CA VAL A 6 -46.71 19.11 -23.22
C VAL A 6 -47.24 20.50 -22.86
N PRO A 7 -47.80 20.72 -21.67
CA PRO A 7 -48.29 22.06 -21.28
C PRO A 7 -47.16 22.97 -20.85
N ALA A 8 -47.24 24.25 -21.26
CA ALA A 8 -46.34 25.30 -20.90
C ALA A 8 -46.51 25.74 -19.42
N VAL A 9 -45.41 25.85 -18.70
CA VAL A 9 -45.36 26.45 -17.37
C VAL A 9 -45.04 27.93 -17.54
N TYR A 10 -45.90 28.79 -17.00
CA TYR A 10 -45.72 30.26 -17.00
C TYR A 10 -44.59 30.65 -16.01
N LEU A 11 -43.58 31.35 -16.50
CA LEU A 11 -42.64 32.10 -15.68
C LEU A 11 -43.26 33.45 -15.31
N VAL A 12 -43.47 33.65 -14.01
CA VAL A 12 -43.79 35.01 -13.48
C VAL A 12 -42.48 35.66 -13.13
N ALA A 13 -42.11 36.71 -13.84
CA ALA A 13 -40.99 37.59 -13.54
C ALA A 13 -41.42 38.60 -12.48
N ILE A 14 -40.80 38.54 -11.30
CA ILE A 14 -40.91 39.57 -10.27
C ILE A 14 -39.66 40.46 -10.40
N ALA A 15 -39.85 41.69 -10.91
CA ALA A 15 -38.83 42.72 -10.90
C ALA A 15 -38.78 43.36 -9.49
N ALA A 16 -37.69 43.09 -8.76
CA ALA A 16 -37.41 43.79 -7.51
C ALA A 16 -36.40 44.94 -7.77
N ALA A 17 -36.82 46.16 -7.50
CA ALA A 17 -35.98 47.35 -7.53
C ALA A 17 -34.92 47.29 -6.46
N VAL A 18 -33.65 47.39 -6.85
CA VAL A 18 -32.51 47.48 -5.91
C VAL A 18 -32.18 48.97 -5.72
N SER A 19 -32.43 49.45 -4.51
CA SER A 19 -31.83 50.75 -4.06
C SER A 19 -30.51 50.46 -3.35
N PRO A 20 -29.48 51.30 -3.54
CA PRO A 20 -28.21 51.11 -2.85
C PRO A 20 -28.29 51.61 -1.41
N VAL A 21 -28.21 50.70 -0.45
CA VAL A 21 -27.97 51.02 0.95
C VAL A 21 -26.47 50.90 1.21
N SER A 22 -25.80 52.01 1.36
CA SER A 22 -24.46 52.14 1.92
C SER A 22 -24.54 51.89 3.44
N GLY A 23 -24.19 50.69 3.88
CA GLY A 23 -24.00 50.31 5.28
C GLY A 23 -22.53 50.05 5.60
N PRO A 24 -22.05 50.26 6.83
CA PRO A 24 -20.65 50.25 7.17
C PRO A 24 -20.07 48.82 7.11
N LEU A 25 -18.79 48.71 6.70
CA LEU A 25 -17.97 47.53 6.74
C LEU A 25 -18.05 46.88 8.14
N PHE A 26 -18.70 45.76 8.25
CA PHE A 26 -18.57 44.90 9.42
C PHE A 26 -17.18 44.25 9.40
N ALA A 27 -16.31 44.71 10.32
CA ALA A 27 -15.14 43.99 10.69
C ALA A 27 -15.56 42.59 11.21
N LEU A 28 -14.96 41.55 10.68
CA LEU A 28 -15.15 40.19 11.23
C LEU A 28 -14.81 40.22 12.72
N PRO A 29 -15.61 39.56 13.60
CA PRO A 29 -15.28 39.49 15.00
C PRO A 29 -13.97 38.71 15.18
N PRO A 30 -13.10 39.12 16.13
CA PRO A 30 -11.90 38.36 16.46
C PRO A 30 -12.32 36.97 16.91
N ASN A 31 -11.54 35.95 16.47
CA ASN A 31 -11.74 34.58 16.89
C ASN A 31 -11.93 34.47 18.41
N PRO A 32 -12.87 33.64 18.88
CA PRO A 32 -13.05 33.48 20.33
C PRO A 32 -11.76 32.93 20.94
N PRO A 33 -11.30 33.51 22.08
CA PRO A 33 -10.12 33.01 22.76
C PRO A 33 -10.44 31.66 23.37
N GLY A 34 -9.81 30.58 22.94
CA GLY A 34 -10.01 29.32 23.66
C GLY A 34 -9.60 28.03 22.95
N TRP A 35 -9.06 28.07 21.72
CA TRP A 35 -8.62 26.84 21.04
C TRP A 35 -7.12 26.82 20.73
N HIS A 36 -6.31 27.51 21.52
CA HIS A 36 -4.89 27.18 21.60
C HIS A 36 -4.77 25.96 22.50
N ARG A 37 -4.82 24.75 21.94
CA ARG A 37 -4.27 23.58 22.59
C ARG A 37 -2.77 23.86 22.78
N SER A 38 -2.39 24.21 24.00
CA SER A 38 -1.00 24.19 24.40
C SER A 38 -0.54 22.74 24.36
N HIS A 39 0.00 22.33 23.22
CA HIS A 39 0.79 21.11 23.14
C HIS A 39 2.09 21.38 23.91
N GLN A 40 2.11 21.15 25.20
CA GLN A 40 3.35 20.79 25.84
C GLN A 40 3.74 19.44 25.23
N ALA A 41 4.71 19.46 24.30
CA ALA A 41 5.39 18.28 23.86
C ALA A 41 5.82 17.54 25.13
N SER A 42 5.25 16.36 25.39
CA SER A 42 5.83 15.46 26.37
C SER A 42 7.14 15.01 25.75
N THR A 43 8.24 15.59 26.18
CA THR A 43 9.58 15.11 25.92
C THR A 43 9.76 13.77 26.65
N GLY A 44 9.10 12.73 26.13
CA GLY A 44 9.54 11.36 26.36
C GLY A 44 10.88 11.21 25.62
N PRO A 45 11.95 10.72 26.25
CA PRO A 45 13.24 10.62 25.61
C PRO A 45 13.13 9.68 24.40
N VAL A 46 13.44 10.22 23.24
CA VAL A 46 13.66 9.47 22.01
C VAL A 46 14.93 8.66 22.24
N GLY A 47 14.79 7.34 22.43
CA GLY A 47 15.93 6.43 22.42
C GLY A 47 16.71 6.66 21.12
N SER A 48 18.04 6.63 21.19
CA SER A 48 18.91 6.77 20.03
C SER A 48 18.49 5.77 18.97
N ALA A 49 17.84 6.27 17.92
CA ALA A 49 17.49 5.48 16.75
C ALA A 49 18.79 4.94 16.11
N PRO A 50 18.78 3.72 15.53
CA PRO A 50 19.89 3.25 14.72
C PRO A 50 20.18 4.26 13.61
N ALA A 51 21.44 4.38 13.19
CA ALA A 51 21.86 5.31 12.15
C ALA A 51 20.91 5.24 10.94
N VAL A 52 20.30 6.38 10.60
CA VAL A 52 19.27 6.46 9.56
C VAL A 52 19.95 6.59 8.21
N PRO A 53 19.54 5.86 7.16
CA PRO A 53 20.20 5.86 5.84
C PRO A 53 20.36 7.23 5.18
N ASN A 54 19.59 8.23 5.62
CA ASN A 54 19.67 9.61 5.13
C ASN A 54 20.16 10.62 6.17
N SER A 55 20.95 10.20 7.14
CA SER A 55 21.61 11.11 8.12
C SER A 55 22.36 12.26 7.42
N GLN A 56 22.75 12.06 6.16
CA GLN A 56 23.32 13.08 5.28
C GLN A 56 22.44 14.32 5.11
N LEU A 57 21.11 14.20 5.17
CA LEU A 57 20.19 15.35 5.05
C LEU A 57 20.31 16.35 6.21
N THR A 58 20.90 15.93 7.32
CA THR A 58 21.19 16.77 8.49
C THR A 58 22.68 17.12 8.63
N ASP A 59 23.51 16.69 7.68
CA ASP A 59 24.94 16.95 7.68
C ASP A 59 25.24 18.45 7.59
N LYS A 60 26.16 18.94 8.44
CA LYS A 60 26.49 20.36 8.53
C LYS A 60 27.25 20.86 7.29
N GLU A 61 28.13 20.05 6.72
CA GLU A 61 28.90 20.44 5.53
C GLU A 61 28.00 20.47 4.29
N LEU A 62 27.08 19.53 4.18
CA LEU A 62 26.07 19.54 3.14
C LEU A 62 25.19 20.81 3.25
N ASN A 63 24.73 21.16 4.45
CA ASN A 63 23.95 22.38 4.66
C ASN A 63 24.73 23.66 4.30
N LYS A 64 26.04 23.73 4.56
CA LYS A 64 26.87 24.85 4.10
C LYS A 64 26.90 24.97 2.58
N LYS A 65 27.01 23.85 1.85
CA LYS A 65 26.95 23.82 0.38
C LYS A 65 25.60 24.33 -0.12
N VAL A 66 24.51 23.90 0.50
CA VAL A 66 23.16 24.33 0.19
C VAL A 66 22.99 25.84 0.39
N ASP A 67 23.39 26.37 1.55
CA ASP A 67 23.29 27.82 1.85
C ASP A 67 24.15 28.67 0.89
N ALA A 68 25.35 28.22 0.56
CA ALA A 68 26.23 28.87 -0.40
C ALA A 68 25.65 28.89 -1.84
N LEU A 69 24.93 27.84 -2.24
CA LEU A 69 24.26 27.80 -3.54
C LEU A 69 23.01 28.68 -3.52
N LEU A 70 22.17 28.56 -2.49
CA LEU A 70 20.94 29.34 -2.35
C LEU A 70 21.20 30.85 -2.40
N SER A 71 22.27 31.32 -1.77
CA SER A 71 22.62 32.75 -1.78
C SER A 71 22.95 33.33 -3.16
N LYS A 72 23.19 32.50 -4.16
CA LYS A 72 23.47 32.88 -5.56
C LYS A 72 22.24 32.80 -6.46
N MET A 73 21.14 32.21 -5.97
CA MET A 73 19.93 31.97 -6.76
C MET A 73 19.07 33.24 -6.88
N THR A 74 18.54 33.47 -8.07
CA THR A 74 17.43 34.42 -8.24
C THR A 74 16.13 33.80 -7.73
N LEU A 75 15.10 34.61 -7.52
CA LEU A 75 13.79 34.14 -7.11
C LEU A 75 13.19 33.12 -8.11
N GLU A 76 13.37 33.38 -9.42
CA GLU A 76 12.90 32.52 -10.50
C GLU A 76 13.60 31.17 -10.46
N GLU A 77 14.91 31.11 -10.21
CA GLU A 77 15.67 29.88 -10.08
C GLU A 77 15.31 29.13 -8.81
N LYS A 78 15.02 29.83 -7.71
CA LYS A 78 14.50 29.24 -6.47
C LYS A 78 13.15 28.53 -6.75
N VAL A 79 12.20 29.23 -7.36
CA VAL A 79 10.89 28.68 -7.71
C VAL A 79 11.03 27.51 -8.68
N GLY A 80 11.97 27.60 -9.65
CA GLY A 80 12.24 26.48 -10.57
C GLY A 80 12.63 25.18 -9.87
N GLN A 81 13.32 25.23 -8.75
CA GLN A 81 13.64 24.01 -7.96
C GLN A 81 12.42 23.35 -7.29
N LEU A 82 11.32 24.09 -7.17
CA LEU A 82 10.07 23.65 -6.55
C LEU A 82 9.04 23.15 -7.58
N VAL A 83 9.49 22.85 -8.80
CA VAL A 83 8.63 22.46 -9.93
C VAL A 83 9.09 21.11 -10.49
N GLN A 84 8.11 20.22 -10.65
CA GLN A 84 8.28 18.95 -11.35
C GLN A 84 7.25 18.82 -12.47
N PHE A 85 7.71 18.51 -13.69
CA PHE A 85 6.86 18.24 -14.84
C PHE A 85 7.13 16.87 -15.44
N SER A 86 6.15 16.29 -16.13
CA SER A 86 6.28 15.02 -16.82
C SER A 86 6.77 15.23 -18.25
N SER A 87 7.81 14.50 -18.65
CA SER A 87 8.41 14.57 -20.00
C SER A 87 8.39 13.22 -20.72
N GLY A 88 7.55 12.32 -20.31
CA GLY A 88 7.40 10.99 -20.92
C GLY A 88 5.96 10.71 -21.28
N ALA A 89 5.59 9.40 -21.23
CA ALA A 89 4.19 9.01 -21.32
C ALA A 89 3.41 9.62 -20.14
N PRO A 90 2.23 10.19 -20.39
CA PRO A 90 1.41 10.74 -19.33
C PRO A 90 0.93 9.62 -18.41
N THR A 91 1.12 9.81 -17.12
CA THR A 91 0.55 8.93 -16.08
C THR A 91 -0.69 9.54 -15.41
N GLY A 92 -1.04 10.77 -15.79
CA GLY A 92 -2.21 11.51 -15.32
C GLY A 92 -2.75 12.50 -16.33
N PRO A 93 -3.84 13.19 -16.04
CA PRO A 93 -4.48 14.16 -16.97
C PRO A 93 -3.65 15.44 -17.14
N GLY A 94 -3.75 16.07 -18.30
CA GLY A 94 -3.22 17.43 -18.53
C GLY A 94 -1.71 17.52 -18.71
N THR A 95 -1.10 16.56 -19.41
CA THR A 95 0.34 16.47 -19.57
C THR A 95 0.90 17.02 -20.87
N GLY A 96 2.18 17.31 -20.84
CA GLY A 96 2.99 17.71 -21.99
C GLY A 96 3.19 19.20 -22.11
N ARG A 97 4.45 19.60 -22.02
CA ARG A 97 4.93 20.93 -22.31
C ARG A 97 5.97 20.85 -23.43
N GLU A 98 5.97 21.82 -24.33
CA GLU A 98 6.78 21.73 -25.54
C GLU A 98 8.22 22.29 -25.38
N ASN A 99 8.52 23.03 -24.29
CA ASN A 99 9.73 23.85 -24.21
C ASN A 99 10.69 23.47 -23.06
N TYR A 100 10.85 22.17 -22.80
CA TYR A 100 11.70 21.72 -21.68
C TYR A 100 13.14 22.22 -21.79
N ASP A 101 13.75 22.21 -22.96
CA ASP A 101 15.15 22.65 -23.15
C ASP A 101 15.34 24.11 -22.72
N THR A 102 14.41 24.98 -23.11
CA THR A 102 14.43 26.39 -22.70
C THR A 102 14.20 26.57 -21.20
N MET A 103 13.23 25.83 -20.63
CA MET A 103 12.91 25.91 -19.20
C MET A 103 14.07 25.42 -18.33
N ILE A 104 14.73 24.32 -18.74
CA ILE A 104 15.89 23.76 -18.04
C ILE A 104 17.06 24.75 -18.10
N ALA A 105 17.37 25.29 -19.28
CA ALA A 105 18.44 26.28 -19.46
C ALA A 105 18.23 27.54 -18.63
N ALA A 106 16.96 27.97 -18.47
CA ALA A 106 16.57 29.10 -17.64
C ALA A 106 16.48 28.78 -16.14
N GLY A 107 16.70 27.53 -15.71
CA GLY A 107 16.58 27.12 -14.31
C GLY A 107 15.16 27.12 -13.77
N GLN A 108 14.15 27.01 -14.64
CA GLN A 108 12.71 27.09 -14.31
C GLN A 108 12.07 25.75 -13.94
N VAL A 109 12.81 24.65 -14.02
CA VAL A 109 12.37 23.31 -13.62
C VAL A 109 13.50 22.58 -12.90
N GLY A 110 13.20 22.01 -11.73
CA GLY A 110 14.18 21.33 -10.89
C GLY A 110 14.14 19.80 -10.98
N SER A 111 13.04 19.27 -11.49
CA SER A 111 12.80 17.82 -11.60
C SER A 111 11.93 17.50 -12.80
N LEU A 112 12.18 16.34 -13.41
CA LEU A 112 11.30 15.76 -14.44
C LEU A 112 10.86 14.36 -14.03
N LEU A 113 9.61 14.05 -14.36
CA LEU A 113 8.96 12.75 -14.16
C LEU A 113 8.90 11.98 -15.50
N ASN A 114 8.96 10.66 -15.46
CA ASN A 114 8.79 9.75 -16.60
C ASN A 114 9.91 9.82 -17.66
N VAL A 115 11.11 10.24 -17.28
CA VAL A 115 12.30 10.19 -18.14
C VAL A 115 13.02 8.87 -17.90
N ALA A 116 12.60 7.80 -18.59
CA ALA A 116 13.08 6.45 -18.40
C ALA A 116 14.01 5.98 -19.57
N ASP A 117 14.69 6.90 -20.21
CA ASP A 117 15.66 6.67 -21.28
C ASP A 117 16.97 7.38 -20.94
N PRO A 118 18.11 6.69 -20.79
CA PRO A 118 19.40 7.28 -20.43
C PRO A 118 19.88 8.37 -21.37
N LYS A 119 19.64 8.24 -22.69
CA LYS A 119 20.05 9.27 -23.66
C LYS A 119 19.26 10.55 -23.48
N LYS A 120 17.94 10.42 -23.28
CA LYS A 120 17.06 11.57 -23.00
C LYS A 120 17.40 12.18 -21.65
N ALA A 121 17.63 11.37 -20.62
CA ALA A 121 18.04 11.83 -19.30
C ALA A 121 19.36 12.63 -19.39
N ASN A 122 20.38 12.10 -20.05
CA ASN A 122 21.64 12.81 -20.22
C ASN A 122 21.49 14.07 -21.07
N ALA A 123 20.69 14.05 -22.14
CA ALA A 123 20.45 15.24 -22.98
C ALA A 123 19.88 16.42 -22.13
N PHE A 124 18.88 16.17 -21.30
CA PHE A 124 18.36 17.18 -20.37
C PHE A 124 19.38 17.57 -19.31
N GLN A 125 20.15 16.62 -18.81
CA GLN A 125 21.19 16.88 -17.81
C GLN A 125 22.31 17.76 -18.36
N HIS A 126 22.73 17.58 -19.62
CA HIS A 126 23.69 18.47 -20.29
C HIS A 126 23.17 19.91 -20.36
N ILE A 127 21.87 20.11 -20.62
CA ILE A 127 21.28 21.44 -20.60
C ILE A 127 21.33 22.01 -19.15
N ALA A 128 20.92 21.25 -18.15
CA ALA A 128 20.88 21.71 -16.78
C ALA A 128 22.28 22.06 -16.25
N VAL A 129 23.28 21.19 -16.50
CA VAL A 129 24.63 21.32 -15.91
C VAL A 129 25.54 22.22 -16.75
N GLU A 130 25.40 22.29 -18.08
CA GLU A 130 26.33 23.03 -18.94
C GLU A 130 25.78 24.36 -19.44
N LYS A 131 24.43 24.49 -19.58
CA LYS A 131 23.82 25.68 -20.17
C LYS A 131 23.08 26.57 -19.16
N SER A 132 22.67 26.03 -18.02
CA SER A 132 22.05 26.86 -16.98
C SER A 132 23.09 27.67 -16.21
N ARG A 133 22.70 28.80 -15.65
CA ARG A 133 23.60 29.73 -14.96
C ARG A 133 24.25 29.16 -13.69
N LEU A 134 23.52 28.30 -12.95
CA LEU A 134 23.97 27.77 -11.67
C LEU A 134 24.40 26.31 -11.74
N HIS A 135 24.29 25.68 -12.90
CA HIS A 135 24.71 24.29 -13.13
C HIS A 135 24.03 23.28 -12.16
N ILE A 136 22.78 23.55 -11.76
CA ILE A 136 22.05 22.68 -10.85
C ILE A 136 21.48 21.49 -11.61
N PRO A 137 21.88 20.23 -11.29
CA PRO A 137 21.39 19.06 -11.98
C PRO A 137 19.90 18.82 -11.70
N LEU A 138 19.22 18.20 -12.67
CA LEU A 138 17.86 17.68 -12.49
C LEU A 138 17.87 16.40 -11.64
N ILE A 139 16.75 16.08 -11.00
CA ILE A 139 16.45 14.73 -10.53
C ILE A 139 15.29 14.17 -11.34
N TYR A 140 15.39 12.89 -11.71
CA TYR A 140 14.35 12.20 -12.47
C TYR A 140 13.55 11.29 -11.56
N GLY A 141 12.21 11.50 -11.55
CA GLY A 141 11.25 10.71 -10.81
C GLY A 141 10.58 9.65 -11.66
N PHE A 142 10.19 8.52 -11.04
CA PHE A 142 9.40 7.47 -11.68
C PHE A 142 8.61 6.65 -10.66
N ASP A 143 7.44 6.11 -11.07
CA ASP A 143 6.64 5.19 -10.26
C ASP A 143 7.23 3.77 -10.32
N VAL A 144 8.08 3.45 -9.35
CA VAL A 144 8.69 2.13 -9.19
C VAL A 144 8.05 1.46 -7.98
N ILE A 145 6.87 0.89 -8.16
CA ILE A 145 6.01 0.43 -7.04
C ILE A 145 6.38 -0.98 -6.59
N HIS A 146 6.51 -1.94 -7.51
CA HIS A 146 6.85 -3.33 -7.19
C HIS A 146 7.81 -3.95 -8.21
N GLY A 147 8.80 -3.19 -8.60
CA GLY A 147 9.80 -3.52 -9.60
C GLY A 147 9.91 -2.44 -10.66
N TYR A 148 10.97 -2.48 -11.45
CA TYR A 148 11.18 -1.55 -12.55
C TYR A 148 11.10 -2.25 -13.89
N ARG A 149 12.06 -3.13 -14.22
CA ARG A 149 12.03 -4.04 -15.36
C ARG A 149 11.76 -5.47 -14.91
N THR A 150 12.41 -5.90 -13.84
CA THR A 150 12.02 -7.12 -13.13
C THR A 150 10.80 -6.78 -12.28
N VAL A 151 9.62 -7.18 -12.75
CA VAL A 151 8.36 -6.94 -12.02
C VAL A 151 8.11 -8.08 -11.05
N PHE A 152 7.99 -7.72 -9.78
CA PHE A 152 7.66 -8.60 -8.66
C PHE A 152 6.14 -8.65 -8.42
N PRO A 153 5.65 -9.46 -7.49
CA PRO A 153 4.24 -9.38 -7.08
C PRO A 153 3.85 -7.95 -6.68
N VAL A 154 2.59 -7.59 -6.94
CA VAL A 154 2.03 -6.32 -6.47
C VAL A 154 2.21 -6.17 -4.95
N PRO A 155 2.26 -4.95 -4.38
CA PRO A 155 2.57 -4.74 -2.97
C PRO A 155 1.67 -5.51 -2.00
N LEU A 156 0.37 -5.63 -2.29
CA LEU A 156 -0.55 -6.44 -1.50
C LEU A 156 -0.15 -7.93 -1.50
N GLY A 157 0.31 -8.45 -2.64
CA GLY A 157 0.89 -9.78 -2.74
C GLY A 157 2.20 -9.90 -1.96
N LEU A 158 3.14 -8.96 -2.12
CA LEU A 158 4.39 -8.95 -1.34
C LEU A 158 4.13 -8.90 0.16
N ALA A 159 3.12 -8.15 0.61
CA ALA A 159 2.72 -8.11 2.02
C ALA A 159 2.19 -9.47 2.52
N SER A 160 1.59 -10.30 1.63
CA SER A 160 1.15 -11.66 1.95
C SER A 160 2.31 -12.59 2.34
N SER A 161 3.54 -12.29 1.95
CA SER A 161 4.72 -13.05 2.37
C SER A 161 5.02 -12.92 3.86
N PHE A 162 4.61 -11.81 4.50
CA PHE A 162 5.06 -11.44 5.86
C PHE A 162 6.58 -11.54 6.00
N ASP A 163 7.30 -11.19 4.92
CA ASP A 163 8.77 -11.22 4.86
C ASP A 163 9.34 -9.85 4.48
N PRO A 164 9.62 -8.97 5.45
CA PRO A 164 10.25 -7.68 5.19
C PRO A 164 11.62 -7.78 4.49
N ALA A 165 12.37 -8.86 4.71
CA ALA A 165 13.66 -9.05 4.06
C ALA A 165 13.50 -9.32 2.55
N MET A 166 12.46 -10.06 2.17
CA MET A 166 12.08 -10.25 0.77
C MET A 166 11.70 -8.91 0.13
N VAL A 167 10.85 -8.12 0.77
CA VAL A 167 10.42 -6.80 0.29
C VAL A 167 11.62 -5.87 0.13
N GLN A 168 12.55 -5.85 1.09
CA GLN A 168 13.79 -5.07 0.99
C GLN A 168 14.64 -5.50 -0.21
N ALA A 169 14.76 -6.82 -0.46
CA ALA A 169 15.54 -7.34 -1.58
C ALA A 169 14.91 -6.98 -2.95
N THR A 170 13.58 -7.05 -3.07
CA THR A 170 12.88 -6.65 -4.30
C THR A 170 13.00 -5.15 -4.56
N ALA A 171 12.83 -4.31 -3.54
CA ALA A 171 13.02 -2.86 -3.63
C ALA A 171 14.48 -2.49 -3.99
N ARG A 172 15.47 -3.21 -3.43
CA ARG A 172 16.89 -3.00 -3.77
C ARG A 172 17.17 -3.30 -5.23
N MET A 173 16.64 -4.40 -5.74
CA MET A 173 16.78 -4.76 -7.16
C MET A 173 16.10 -3.72 -8.07
N ALA A 174 14.92 -3.26 -7.71
CA ALA A 174 14.21 -2.22 -8.45
C ALA A 174 15.00 -0.90 -8.48
N ALA A 175 15.63 -0.51 -7.36
CA ALA A 175 16.51 0.66 -7.29
C ALA A 175 17.72 0.55 -8.22
N GLN A 176 18.37 -0.62 -8.25
CA GLN A 176 19.50 -0.88 -9.13
C GLN A 176 19.13 -0.80 -10.61
N GLU A 177 17.97 -1.30 -10.97
CA GLU A 177 17.48 -1.23 -12.36
C GLU A 177 17.08 0.20 -12.76
N ALA A 178 16.35 0.92 -11.87
CA ALA A 178 15.90 2.28 -12.14
C ALA A 178 17.06 3.27 -12.23
N SER A 179 18.04 3.17 -11.32
CA SER A 179 19.22 4.05 -11.33
C SER A 179 20.08 3.87 -12.58
N ALA A 180 20.11 2.66 -13.15
CA ALA A 180 20.82 2.40 -14.42
C ALA A 180 20.19 3.12 -15.63
N ASP A 181 18.92 3.49 -15.55
CA ASP A 181 18.22 4.32 -16.54
C ASP A 181 18.23 5.83 -16.18
N GLY A 182 18.94 6.23 -15.12
CA GLY A 182 19.09 7.63 -14.70
C GLY A 182 18.04 8.08 -13.64
N ILE A 183 17.12 7.21 -13.24
CA ILE A 183 16.13 7.53 -12.23
C ILE A 183 16.79 7.53 -10.86
N ARG A 184 16.71 8.66 -10.14
CA ARG A 184 17.30 8.81 -8.82
C ARG A 184 16.25 9.07 -7.74
N TRP A 185 14.97 9.08 -8.10
CA TRP A 185 13.83 9.31 -7.21
C TRP A 185 12.66 8.42 -7.61
N VAL A 186 12.10 7.68 -6.65
CA VAL A 186 10.98 6.77 -6.90
C VAL A 186 9.79 7.14 -6.02
N PHE A 187 8.58 7.12 -6.60
CA PHE A 187 7.33 7.41 -5.87
C PHE A 187 6.80 6.16 -5.17
N SER A 188 7.62 5.63 -4.30
CA SER A 188 7.41 4.42 -3.49
C SER A 188 8.21 4.52 -2.18
N PRO A 189 7.73 3.90 -1.09
CA PRO A 189 6.56 3.03 -0.98
C PRO A 189 5.24 3.78 -0.85
N MET A 190 4.16 3.16 -1.36
CA MET A 190 2.81 3.47 -0.96
C MET A 190 2.52 2.76 0.36
N VAL A 191 2.17 3.51 1.39
CA VAL A 191 2.02 3.00 2.77
C VAL A 191 0.64 3.24 3.37
N ASP A 192 -0.33 3.62 2.54
CA ASP A 192 -1.70 3.79 2.96
C ASP A 192 -2.27 2.50 3.56
N ILE A 193 -2.88 2.59 4.74
CA ILE A 193 -3.65 1.49 5.30
C ILE A 193 -4.98 1.41 4.58
N ALA A 194 -5.27 0.27 3.95
CA ALA A 194 -6.48 0.03 3.19
C ALA A 194 -7.39 -0.96 3.91
N ARG A 195 -8.61 -0.52 4.23
CA ARG A 195 -9.64 -1.28 4.96
C ARG A 195 -10.95 -1.41 4.21
N ASP A 196 -10.99 -0.90 2.97
CA ASP A 196 -12.16 -0.98 2.09
C ASP A 196 -11.73 -1.56 0.75
N ALA A 197 -12.16 -2.78 0.45
CA ALA A 197 -11.80 -3.49 -0.76
C ALA A 197 -12.36 -2.84 -2.05
N ARG A 198 -13.31 -1.91 -1.92
CA ARG A 198 -13.83 -1.16 -3.07
C ARG A 198 -12.82 -0.19 -3.65
N TRP A 199 -11.83 0.26 -2.85
CA TRP A 199 -10.78 1.16 -3.32
C TRP A 199 -9.78 0.43 -4.21
N GLY A 200 -9.58 0.95 -5.44
CA GLY A 200 -8.70 0.31 -6.42
C GLY A 200 -7.24 0.24 -6.01
N ARG A 201 -6.76 1.27 -5.32
CA ARG A 201 -5.36 1.37 -4.90
C ARG A 201 -5.00 0.48 -3.70
N ILE A 202 -5.94 -0.27 -3.14
CA ILE A 202 -5.63 -1.30 -2.13
C ILE A 202 -4.53 -2.26 -2.64
N VAL A 203 -4.44 -2.54 -3.93
CA VAL A 203 -3.41 -3.37 -4.57
C VAL A 203 -1.99 -2.85 -4.33
N GLU A 204 -1.84 -1.52 -4.19
CA GLU A 204 -0.56 -0.85 -3.95
C GLU A 204 -0.15 -0.87 -2.46
N SER A 205 -1.07 -1.22 -1.56
CA SER A 205 -0.89 -1.15 -0.11
C SER A 205 -0.28 -2.44 0.48
N SER A 206 0.13 -2.36 1.74
CA SER A 206 0.48 -3.54 2.56
C SER A 206 -0.72 -4.06 3.37
N GLY A 207 -1.95 -3.69 3.00
CA GLY A 207 -3.20 -4.15 3.58
C GLY A 207 -3.69 -3.33 4.78
N GLU A 208 -4.43 -3.99 5.67
CA GLU A 208 -5.27 -3.35 6.69
C GLU A 208 -4.57 -3.10 8.04
N SER A 209 -3.38 -3.72 8.25
CA SER A 209 -2.70 -3.71 9.55
C SER A 209 -1.60 -2.63 9.62
N PRO A 210 -1.71 -1.66 10.55
CA PRO A 210 -0.65 -0.66 10.76
C PRO A 210 0.70 -1.27 11.12
N PHE A 211 0.72 -2.39 11.85
CA PHE A 211 1.95 -3.07 12.25
C PHE A 211 2.67 -3.70 11.05
N LEU A 212 1.92 -4.44 10.21
CA LEU A 212 2.47 -5.03 8.99
C LEU A 212 2.91 -3.94 8.01
N GLY A 213 2.05 -2.93 7.75
CA GLY A 213 2.36 -1.79 6.90
C GLY A 213 3.62 -1.06 7.34
N SER A 214 3.81 -0.85 8.65
CA SER A 214 5.03 -0.23 9.19
C SER A 214 6.28 -1.08 8.97
N ALA A 215 6.18 -2.40 9.03
CA ALA A 215 7.31 -3.30 8.77
C ALA A 215 7.70 -3.27 7.28
N MET A 216 6.71 -3.33 6.39
CA MET A 216 6.94 -3.27 4.94
C MET A 216 7.45 -1.89 4.50
N ALA A 217 6.91 -0.79 5.06
CA ALA A 217 7.35 0.58 4.77
C ALA A 217 8.86 0.75 5.05
N ARG A 218 9.33 0.28 6.20
CA ARG A 218 10.78 0.30 6.52
C ARG A 218 11.60 -0.50 5.52
N ALA A 219 11.14 -1.70 5.17
CA ALA A 219 11.83 -2.59 4.24
C ALA A 219 11.98 -1.96 2.84
N TYR A 220 10.92 -1.35 2.32
CA TYR A 220 10.96 -0.62 1.04
C TYR A 220 11.96 0.54 1.07
N VAL A 221 11.88 1.42 2.07
CA VAL A 221 12.80 2.57 2.20
C VAL A 221 14.25 2.11 2.25
N GLN A 222 14.55 1.10 3.08
CA GLN A 222 15.89 0.53 3.21
C GLN A 222 16.37 -0.13 1.91
N GLY A 223 15.47 -0.78 1.19
CA GLY A 223 15.76 -1.39 -0.11
C GLY A 223 16.10 -0.33 -1.16
N TYR A 224 15.25 0.66 -1.36
CA TYR A 224 15.46 1.73 -2.35
C TYR A 224 16.71 2.58 -2.05
N GLN A 225 16.88 3.02 -0.82
CA GLN A 225 17.94 3.93 -0.45
C GLN A 225 19.28 3.24 -0.11
N GLY A 226 19.25 1.91 0.10
CA GLY A 226 20.45 1.15 0.44
C GLY A 226 21.10 1.65 1.73
N THR A 227 22.44 1.61 1.77
CA THR A 227 23.24 2.06 2.92
C THR A 227 23.57 3.55 2.88
N SER A 228 23.47 4.19 1.71
CA SER A 228 23.68 5.62 1.49
C SER A 228 22.97 6.08 0.24
N LEU A 229 22.36 7.26 0.29
CA LEU A 229 21.75 7.90 -0.89
C LEU A 229 22.78 8.23 -1.98
N SER A 230 24.05 8.49 -1.60
CA SER A 230 25.13 8.83 -2.54
C SER A 230 25.62 7.64 -3.37
N ASN A 231 25.24 6.41 -3.04
CA ASN A 231 25.60 5.27 -3.85
C ASN A 231 24.96 5.38 -5.25
N PRO A 232 25.68 5.04 -6.32
CA PRO A 232 25.19 5.21 -7.69
C PRO A 232 23.93 4.37 -7.98
N ASP A 233 23.75 3.27 -7.28
CA ASP A 233 22.63 2.35 -7.42
C ASP A 233 21.50 2.57 -6.38
N SER A 234 21.60 3.63 -5.56
CA SER A 234 20.56 4.06 -4.62
C SER A 234 19.64 5.12 -5.24
N VAL A 235 18.38 5.11 -4.83
CA VAL A 235 17.36 6.08 -5.24
C VAL A 235 16.66 6.65 -4.01
N ALA A 236 16.23 7.90 -4.06
CA ALA A 236 15.42 8.50 -3.01
C ALA A 236 14.03 7.85 -2.99
N ALA A 237 13.60 7.36 -1.84
CA ALA A 237 12.24 6.88 -1.63
C ALA A 237 11.30 8.04 -1.38
N CYS A 238 10.06 7.95 -1.92
CA CYS A 238 8.99 8.89 -1.68
C CYS A 238 7.80 8.17 -1.05
N VAL A 239 7.58 8.43 0.23
CA VAL A 239 6.49 7.80 0.98
C VAL A 239 5.17 8.45 0.61
N LYS A 240 4.20 7.63 0.17
CA LYS A 240 2.90 8.14 -0.33
C LYS A 240 1.72 7.32 0.17
N HIS A 241 0.52 7.89 0.22
CA HIS A 241 0.14 9.30 -0.01
C HIS A 241 -0.23 9.94 1.33
N PHE A 242 0.47 10.98 1.72
CA PHE A 242 0.37 11.58 3.06
C PHE A 242 -0.76 12.62 3.13
N ALA A 243 -1.94 12.35 3.83
CA ALA A 243 -2.11 11.14 4.63
C ALA A 243 -3.53 10.57 4.53
N ALA A 244 -3.65 9.32 4.96
CA ALA A 244 -4.92 8.62 5.18
C ALA A 244 -5.74 8.34 3.88
N TYR A 245 -5.13 8.31 2.72
CA TYR A 245 -5.81 8.11 1.44
C TYR A 245 -6.57 6.78 1.36
N GLY A 246 -6.08 5.71 1.99
CA GLY A 246 -6.77 4.42 2.05
C GLY A 246 -8.07 4.39 2.87
N ALA A 247 -8.48 5.54 3.45
CA ALA A 247 -9.73 5.69 4.20
C ALA A 247 -10.82 6.46 3.44
N VAL A 248 -10.67 6.67 2.13
CA VAL A 248 -11.63 7.42 1.33
C VAL A 248 -13.04 6.86 1.43
N ILE A 249 -14.02 7.76 1.59
CA ILE A 249 -15.42 7.40 1.80
C ILE A 249 -15.92 6.52 0.65
N ALA A 250 -16.54 5.40 1.02
CA ALA A 250 -17.08 4.37 0.13
C ALA A 250 -16.04 3.70 -0.80
N GLY A 251 -14.75 3.72 -0.44
CA GLY A 251 -13.69 3.18 -1.27
C GLY A 251 -13.57 3.86 -2.63
N ARG A 252 -14.12 5.07 -2.79
CA ARG A 252 -14.12 5.78 -4.06
C ARG A 252 -12.90 6.68 -4.14
N ASP A 253 -12.04 6.41 -5.10
CA ASP A 253 -10.80 7.13 -5.30
C ASP A 253 -11.00 8.66 -5.39
N TYR A 254 -10.02 9.44 -4.93
CA TYR A 254 -10.04 10.90 -4.84
C TYR A 254 -11.11 11.50 -3.89
N ASN A 255 -11.86 10.66 -3.17
CA ASN A 255 -12.92 11.15 -2.28
C ASN A 255 -12.36 11.63 -0.94
N ALA A 256 -13.23 12.28 -0.17
CA ALA A 256 -12.89 12.81 1.15
C ALA A 256 -12.65 11.71 2.19
N VAL A 257 -11.89 12.07 3.22
CA VAL A 257 -11.65 11.28 4.43
C VAL A 257 -12.09 12.09 5.64
N ASP A 258 -12.87 11.48 6.53
CA ASP A 258 -13.28 12.06 7.80
C ASP A 258 -13.03 11.05 8.93
N MET A 259 -12.23 11.44 9.93
CA MET A 259 -11.89 10.58 11.06
C MET A 259 -11.42 11.37 12.28
N SER A 260 -11.51 10.74 13.46
CA SER A 260 -10.93 11.30 14.68
C SER A 260 -9.39 11.32 14.62
N ASP A 261 -8.76 12.25 15.34
CA ASP A 261 -7.29 12.30 15.45
C ASP A 261 -6.71 11.03 16.09
N VAL A 262 -7.45 10.39 17.00
CA VAL A 262 -7.08 9.09 17.58
C VAL A 262 -7.00 8.02 16.48
N MET A 263 -7.99 7.93 15.61
CA MET A 263 -7.99 6.99 14.48
C MET A 263 -6.84 7.27 13.52
N LEU A 264 -6.64 8.53 13.18
CA LEU A 264 -5.53 8.96 12.30
C LEU A 264 -4.18 8.51 12.86
N ARG A 265 -3.90 8.82 14.14
CA ARG A 265 -2.61 8.54 14.79
C ARG A 265 -2.41 7.07 15.15
N GLN A 266 -3.48 6.34 15.43
CA GLN A 266 -3.37 4.92 15.81
C GLN A 266 -3.30 3.98 14.61
N VAL A 267 -3.92 4.35 13.50
CA VAL A 267 -4.10 3.46 12.36
C VAL A 267 -3.38 3.93 11.10
N TYR A 268 -3.62 5.17 10.69
CA TYR A 268 -3.18 5.60 9.36
C TYR A 268 -1.78 6.20 9.33
N LEU A 269 -1.35 6.90 10.38
CA LEU A 269 -0.01 7.50 10.44
C LEU A 269 1.16 6.53 10.72
N PRO A 270 1.01 5.40 11.44
CA PRO A 270 2.17 4.60 11.84
C PRO A 270 3.05 4.09 10.71
N PRO A 271 2.55 3.68 9.52
CA PRO A 271 3.43 3.29 8.41
C PRO A 271 4.26 4.44 7.84
N TYR A 272 3.69 5.66 7.78
CA TYR A 272 4.42 6.87 7.36
C TYR A 272 5.50 7.23 8.36
N GLU A 273 5.18 7.24 9.67
CA GLU A 273 6.14 7.46 10.75
C GLU A 273 7.28 6.45 10.66
N ALA A 274 6.96 5.17 10.42
CA ALA A 274 7.94 4.11 10.29
C ALA A 274 8.87 4.32 9.07
N ALA A 275 8.35 4.80 7.94
CA ALA A 275 9.11 5.09 6.74
C ALA A 275 10.01 6.34 6.93
N VAL A 276 9.48 7.40 7.54
CA VAL A 276 10.26 8.63 7.86
C VAL A 276 11.42 8.27 8.79
N HIS A 277 11.16 7.51 9.85
CA HIS A 277 12.18 7.06 10.78
C HIS A 277 13.17 6.03 10.18
N ALA A 278 12.78 5.32 9.11
CA ALA A 278 13.69 4.50 8.31
C ALA A 278 14.58 5.33 7.38
N GLY A 279 14.33 6.65 7.29
CA GLY A 279 15.16 7.57 6.55
C GLY A 279 14.64 7.94 5.17
N ALA A 280 13.36 7.82 4.91
CA ALA A 280 12.77 8.27 3.64
C ALA A 280 13.20 9.69 3.30
N ALA A 281 13.67 9.91 2.06
CA ALA A 281 14.18 11.20 1.63
C ALA A 281 13.08 12.19 1.25
N THR A 282 11.91 11.68 0.84
CA THR A 282 10.80 12.50 0.38
C THR A 282 9.45 11.90 0.81
N VAL A 283 8.42 12.74 0.81
CA VAL A 283 7.03 12.40 1.09
C VAL A 283 6.16 13.02 0.00
N MET A 284 5.11 12.34 -0.42
CA MET A 284 4.11 12.87 -1.35
C MET A 284 2.80 13.11 -0.60
N SER A 285 2.24 14.32 -0.72
CA SER A 285 0.91 14.62 -0.18
C SER A 285 -0.17 13.92 -0.99
N SER A 286 -1.27 13.56 -0.34
CA SER A 286 -2.37 12.86 -1.01
C SER A 286 -3.36 13.81 -1.69
N PHE A 287 -4.21 13.25 -2.57
CA PHE A 287 -5.30 13.97 -3.23
C PHE A 287 -6.45 14.34 -2.29
N ASN A 288 -6.78 13.45 -1.35
CA ASN A 288 -7.99 13.55 -0.54
C ASN A 288 -7.97 14.72 0.43
N PRO A 289 -9.12 15.35 0.68
CA PRO A 289 -9.31 16.12 1.90
C PRO A 289 -9.32 15.19 3.13
N LEU A 290 -8.64 15.61 4.19
CA LEU A 290 -8.70 15.00 5.51
C LEU A 290 -9.44 15.97 6.45
N ASN A 291 -10.57 15.54 7.02
CA ASN A 291 -11.39 16.38 7.91
C ASN A 291 -11.69 17.76 7.27
N SER A 292 -12.09 17.75 5.99
CA SER A 292 -12.43 18.93 5.18
C SER A 292 -11.25 19.79 4.71
N VAL A 293 -10.00 19.41 4.99
CA VAL A 293 -8.81 20.15 4.51
C VAL A 293 -8.06 19.26 3.50
N PRO A 294 -7.91 19.70 2.22
CA PRO A 294 -7.09 18.95 1.27
C PRO A 294 -5.67 18.75 1.78
N ALA A 295 -5.18 17.51 1.75
CA ALA A 295 -3.90 17.13 2.35
C ALA A 295 -2.72 17.93 1.79
N THR A 296 -2.77 18.34 0.50
CA THR A 296 -1.77 19.19 -0.16
C THR A 296 -1.69 20.60 0.44
N ALA A 297 -2.71 21.05 1.17
CA ALA A 297 -2.76 22.38 1.81
C ALA A 297 -3.06 22.28 3.32
N ASP A 298 -2.76 21.15 3.94
CA ASP A 298 -3.01 20.93 5.37
C ASP A 298 -1.76 21.16 6.24
N PRO A 299 -1.66 22.30 6.96
CA PRO A 299 -0.52 22.57 7.82
C PRO A 299 -0.42 21.62 9.01
N TYR A 300 -1.54 21.01 9.45
CA TYR A 300 -1.52 20.07 10.54
C TYR A 300 -0.72 18.81 10.21
N THR A 301 -0.98 18.20 9.05
CA THR A 301 -0.24 17.01 8.63
C THR A 301 1.15 17.35 8.13
N LEU A 302 1.28 18.35 7.21
CA LEU A 302 2.55 18.65 6.54
C LEU A 302 3.57 19.35 7.46
N THR A 303 3.12 20.21 8.36
CA THR A 303 4.00 21.00 9.23
C THR A 303 4.01 20.48 10.66
N ASP A 304 2.86 20.35 11.33
CA ASP A 304 2.85 20.02 12.74
C ASP A 304 3.27 18.57 12.98
N ILE A 305 2.68 17.60 12.27
CA ILE A 305 3.05 16.19 12.42
C ILE A 305 4.39 15.91 11.76
N LEU A 306 4.47 16.11 10.43
CA LEU A 306 5.63 15.65 9.66
C LEU A 306 6.93 16.38 10.04
N ARG A 307 6.90 17.71 10.15
CA ARG A 307 8.08 18.54 10.41
C ARG A 307 8.41 18.66 11.89
N LYS A 308 7.40 19.04 12.72
CA LYS A 308 7.65 19.36 14.14
C LYS A 308 7.68 18.10 15.02
N GLU A 309 6.73 17.17 14.85
CA GLU A 309 6.70 15.96 15.68
C GLU A 309 7.73 14.93 15.21
N TRP A 310 7.80 14.64 13.90
CA TRP A 310 8.67 13.59 13.36
C TRP A 310 10.05 14.10 12.91
N ASN A 311 10.28 15.42 12.93
CA ASN A 311 11.55 16.06 12.53
C ASN A 311 12.01 15.64 11.12
N PHE A 312 11.07 15.56 10.18
CA PHE A 312 11.36 15.16 8.80
C PHE A 312 12.22 16.21 8.08
N GLY A 313 13.43 15.82 7.65
CA GLY A 313 14.41 16.73 7.04
C GLY A 313 14.40 16.78 5.52
N GLY A 314 13.68 15.87 4.84
CA GLY A 314 13.53 15.83 3.40
C GLY A 314 12.49 16.82 2.85
N PHE A 315 12.10 16.70 1.59
CA PHE A 315 11.07 17.57 0.99
C PHE A 315 9.75 16.82 0.74
N VAL A 316 8.66 17.62 0.64
CA VAL A 316 7.31 17.14 0.31
C VAL A 316 6.97 17.57 -1.10
N VAL A 317 6.57 16.64 -1.94
CA VAL A 317 6.01 16.88 -3.27
C VAL A 317 4.48 16.68 -3.23
N SER A 318 3.73 17.43 -4.04
CA SER A 318 2.31 17.14 -4.26
C SER A 318 2.13 15.85 -5.07
N ASP A 319 0.98 15.24 -5.00
CA ASP A 319 0.56 14.29 -6.02
C ASP A 319 0.23 15.04 -7.34
N TRP A 320 -0.02 14.28 -8.40
CA TRP A 320 -0.22 14.76 -9.77
C TRP A 320 -1.34 15.80 -9.86
N GLY A 321 -0.96 17.06 -10.14
CA GLY A 321 -1.92 18.16 -10.26
C GLY A 321 -2.59 18.63 -8.98
N ALA A 322 -2.30 18.00 -7.82
CA ALA A 322 -3.05 18.21 -6.58
C ALA A 322 -3.04 19.64 -6.03
N VAL A 323 -2.04 20.46 -6.38
CA VAL A 323 -2.08 21.89 -6.04
C VAL A 323 -3.18 22.62 -6.82
N GLY A 324 -3.31 22.36 -8.13
CA GLY A 324 -4.39 22.91 -8.96
C GLY A 324 -5.77 22.42 -8.53
N GLU A 325 -5.88 21.20 -8.04
CA GLU A 325 -7.14 20.60 -7.55
C GLU A 325 -7.71 21.30 -6.32
N LEU A 326 -6.93 22.12 -5.60
CA LEU A 326 -7.46 22.96 -4.51
C LEU A 326 -8.58 23.91 -4.99
N VAL A 327 -8.57 24.28 -6.27
CA VAL A 327 -9.64 25.07 -6.90
C VAL A 327 -10.91 24.23 -7.05
N ALA A 328 -10.79 23.00 -7.53
CA ALA A 328 -11.92 22.07 -7.65
C ALA A 328 -12.50 21.65 -6.29
N HIS A 329 -11.66 21.55 -5.26
CA HIS A 329 -12.08 21.35 -3.87
C HIS A 329 -12.81 22.57 -3.28
N GLY A 330 -12.82 23.72 -3.96
CA GLY A 330 -13.47 24.94 -3.49
C GLY A 330 -12.74 25.64 -2.34
N VAL A 331 -11.50 25.23 -2.01
CA VAL A 331 -10.69 25.85 -0.94
C VAL A 331 -9.77 26.93 -1.48
N ALA A 332 -9.59 27.02 -2.80
CA ALA A 332 -8.89 28.09 -3.49
C ALA A 332 -9.76 28.69 -4.59
N LEU A 333 -9.61 30.00 -4.85
CA LEU A 333 -10.38 30.68 -5.90
C LEU A 333 -9.74 30.50 -7.29
N ASP A 334 -8.42 30.36 -7.32
CA ASP A 334 -7.59 30.25 -8.51
C ASP A 334 -6.24 29.62 -8.18
N ASN A 335 -5.40 29.39 -9.20
CA ASN A 335 -4.06 28.82 -9.02
C ASN A 335 -3.14 29.72 -8.16
N SER A 336 -3.41 31.02 -8.03
CA SER A 336 -2.61 31.89 -7.17
C SER A 336 -2.88 31.60 -5.70
N THR A 337 -4.15 31.53 -5.31
CA THR A 337 -4.55 31.16 -3.95
C THR A 337 -4.25 29.71 -3.64
N ALA A 338 -4.29 28.80 -4.62
CA ALA A 338 -3.88 27.41 -4.47
C ALA A 338 -2.38 27.31 -4.15
N ALA A 339 -1.52 27.94 -4.95
CA ALA A 339 -0.07 27.96 -4.72
C ALA A 339 0.29 28.58 -3.35
N GLN A 340 -0.37 29.69 -2.98
CA GLN A 340 -0.19 30.33 -1.67
C GLN A 340 -0.49 29.35 -0.53
N LYS A 341 -1.67 28.70 -0.56
CA LYS A 341 -2.09 27.78 0.51
C LYS A 341 -1.18 26.57 0.63
N ALA A 342 -0.81 25.97 -0.51
CA ALA A 342 0.04 24.78 -0.53
C ALA A 342 1.45 25.07 0.03
N ILE A 343 2.13 26.11 -0.44
CA ILE A 343 3.50 26.46 0.01
C ILE A 343 3.51 26.86 1.50
N LEU A 344 2.51 27.61 1.96
CA LEU A 344 2.40 28.03 3.36
C LEU A 344 2.02 26.87 4.30
N ALA A 345 1.37 25.82 3.81
CA ALA A 345 1.08 24.61 4.57
C ALA A 345 2.31 23.73 4.79
N GLY A 346 3.38 23.90 4.00
CA GLY A 346 4.62 23.12 4.11
C GLY A 346 4.90 22.18 2.93
N LEU A 347 4.15 22.32 1.83
CA LEU A 347 4.48 21.67 0.56
C LEU A 347 5.73 22.33 -0.04
N ASP A 348 6.68 21.53 -0.55
CA ASP A 348 7.94 22.03 -1.11
C ASP A 348 7.95 22.02 -2.64
N MET A 349 7.30 21.06 -3.29
CA MET A 349 7.35 20.90 -4.73
C MET A 349 5.96 20.60 -5.32
N ASP A 350 5.65 21.27 -6.43
CA ASP A 350 4.42 21.08 -7.20
C ASP A 350 4.66 20.12 -8.36
N MET A 351 3.95 18.99 -8.36
CA MET A 351 3.95 18.04 -9.46
C MET A 351 2.82 18.39 -10.43
N GLU A 352 3.18 18.77 -11.65
CA GLU A 352 2.32 18.93 -12.85
C GLU A 352 1.28 20.05 -12.84
N SER A 353 0.78 20.56 -11.71
CA SER A 353 -0.28 21.59 -11.76
C SER A 353 0.17 22.90 -12.46
N GLY A 354 1.47 23.22 -12.38
CA GLY A 354 2.04 24.47 -12.88
C GLY A 354 1.78 25.69 -11.97
N ALA A 355 1.02 25.53 -10.91
CA ALA A 355 0.64 26.65 -10.03
C ALA A 355 1.86 27.32 -9.38
N PHE A 356 2.86 26.54 -8.93
CA PHE A 356 4.10 27.09 -8.37
C PHE A 356 4.89 27.85 -9.45
N HIS A 357 5.09 27.23 -10.60
CA HIS A 357 5.81 27.83 -11.71
C HIS A 357 5.25 29.19 -12.13
N GLU A 358 3.92 29.27 -12.26
CA GLU A 358 3.25 30.45 -12.79
C GLU A 358 3.04 31.58 -11.76
N ARG A 359 2.91 31.23 -10.46
CA ARG A 359 2.37 32.14 -9.45
C ARG A 359 3.33 32.53 -8.34
N LEU A 360 4.25 31.64 -7.90
CA LEU A 360 5.06 31.90 -6.69
C LEU A 360 5.93 33.13 -6.79
N VAL A 361 6.56 33.41 -7.96
CA VAL A 361 7.39 34.62 -8.15
C VAL A 361 6.56 35.87 -7.88
N SER A 362 5.35 35.96 -8.45
CA SER A 362 4.47 37.13 -8.24
C SER A 362 4.00 37.24 -6.78
N LEU A 363 3.65 36.10 -6.14
CA LEU A 363 3.20 36.06 -4.74
C LEU A 363 4.28 36.54 -3.77
N VAL A 364 5.54 36.21 -4.04
CA VAL A 364 6.68 36.70 -3.24
C VAL A 364 6.89 38.19 -3.47
N ARG A 365 6.92 38.65 -4.74
CA ARG A 365 7.13 40.08 -5.07
C ARG A 365 6.04 41.00 -4.51
N THR A 366 4.84 40.49 -4.36
CA THR A 366 3.72 41.23 -3.75
C THR A 366 3.65 41.09 -2.23
N GLY A 367 4.57 40.33 -1.62
CA GLY A 367 4.64 40.13 -0.17
C GLY A 367 3.59 39.18 0.41
N VAL A 368 2.84 38.47 -0.44
CA VAL A 368 1.80 37.51 -0.04
C VAL A 368 2.43 36.22 0.53
N VAL A 369 3.54 35.77 -0.07
CA VAL A 369 4.37 34.67 0.40
C VAL A 369 5.74 35.21 0.81
N PRO A 370 6.22 34.95 2.04
CA PRO A 370 7.58 35.35 2.44
C PRO A 370 8.63 34.63 1.60
N GLU A 371 9.65 35.32 1.12
CA GLU A 371 10.75 34.68 0.38
C GLU A 371 11.46 33.61 1.22
N THR A 372 11.53 33.79 2.54
CA THR A 372 12.08 32.79 3.46
C THR A 372 11.34 31.45 3.42
N THR A 373 10.05 31.42 3.10
CA THR A 373 9.28 30.18 2.89
C THR A 373 9.78 29.45 1.65
N ILE A 374 10.06 30.18 0.57
CA ILE A 374 10.66 29.63 -0.65
C ILE A 374 12.07 29.10 -0.36
N ASP A 375 12.89 29.88 0.35
CA ASP A 375 14.25 29.50 0.73
C ASP A 375 14.28 28.18 1.48
N GLU A 376 13.42 27.99 2.46
CA GLU A 376 13.36 26.74 3.23
C GLU A 376 12.90 25.54 2.38
N ALA A 377 11.95 25.72 1.46
CA ALA A 377 11.54 24.67 0.53
C ALA A 377 12.70 24.29 -0.42
N VAL A 378 13.37 25.28 -1.01
CA VAL A 378 14.54 25.06 -1.88
C VAL A 378 15.67 24.36 -1.15
N LYS A 379 15.97 24.75 0.10
CA LYS A 379 17.01 24.08 0.93
C LYS A 379 16.72 22.60 1.05
N ARG A 380 15.46 22.19 1.26
CA ARG A 380 15.08 20.77 1.39
C ARG A 380 15.30 20.02 0.08
N VAL A 381 14.91 20.59 -1.05
CA VAL A 381 15.14 20.00 -2.37
C VAL A 381 16.63 19.88 -2.67
N LEU A 382 17.41 20.93 -2.44
CA LEU A 382 18.86 20.92 -2.68
C LEU A 382 19.60 19.91 -1.77
N ARG A 383 19.18 19.76 -0.50
CA ARG A 383 19.73 18.74 0.40
C ARG A 383 19.60 17.33 -0.19
N VAL A 384 18.44 16.99 -0.70
CA VAL A 384 18.22 15.67 -1.32
C VAL A 384 19.06 15.52 -2.58
N LYS A 385 19.16 16.54 -3.43
CA LYS A 385 20.04 16.51 -4.62
C LYS A 385 21.50 16.30 -4.26
N TYR A 386 22.01 17.01 -3.25
CA TYR A 386 23.39 16.81 -2.76
C TYR A 386 23.58 15.42 -2.14
N ALA A 387 22.62 14.96 -1.32
CA ALA A 387 22.69 13.64 -0.68
C ALA A 387 22.68 12.50 -1.70
N LEU A 388 21.96 12.66 -2.82
CA LEU A 388 21.96 11.72 -3.95
C LEU A 388 23.27 11.74 -4.76
N GLY A 389 24.14 12.72 -4.54
CA GLY A 389 25.39 12.86 -5.29
C GLY A 389 25.20 13.27 -6.76
N VAL A 390 24.04 13.78 -7.15
CA VAL A 390 23.78 14.16 -8.55
C VAL A 390 24.57 15.39 -8.99
N PHE A 391 25.09 16.19 -8.06
CA PHE A 391 26.02 17.28 -8.37
C PHE A 391 27.41 16.77 -8.79
N ASP A 392 27.85 15.65 -8.21
CA ASP A 392 29.15 15.03 -8.49
C ASP A 392 29.06 14.04 -9.67
N HIS A 393 27.91 13.38 -9.81
CA HIS A 393 27.63 12.35 -10.83
C HIS A 393 26.26 12.58 -11.50
N PRO A 394 26.14 13.63 -12.35
CA PRO A 394 24.88 13.99 -12.97
C PRO A 394 24.44 13.06 -14.10
N TYR A 395 25.38 12.36 -14.73
CA TYR A 395 25.15 11.56 -15.94
C TYR A 395 25.05 10.08 -15.63
N VAL A 396 24.31 9.35 -16.47
CA VAL A 396 24.19 7.90 -16.47
C VAL A 396 24.91 7.30 -17.68
N ASP A 397 25.42 6.07 -17.54
CA ASP A 397 26.05 5.35 -18.66
C ASP A 397 25.03 4.96 -19.71
N GLU A 398 25.08 5.61 -20.90
CA GLU A 398 24.19 5.34 -22.02
C GLU A 398 24.44 3.95 -22.67
N ASN A 399 25.63 3.40 -22.52
CA ASN A 399 26.06 2.14 -23.09
C ASN A 399 26.08 1.01 -22.05
N GLY A 400 25.71 1.30 -20.82
CA GLY A 400 25.63 0.32 -19.74
C GLY A 400 24.76 -0.87 -20.14
N LYS A 401 25.11 -2.06 -19.62
CA LYS A 401 24.26 -3.24 -19.81
C LYS A 401 22.91 -2.96 -19.16
N ARG A 402 21.93 -2.72 -20.03
CA ARG A 402 20.54 -2.58 -19.65
C ARG A 402 19.99 -3.94 -19.25
N TYR A 403 18.76 -3.95 -18.86
CA TYR A 403 18.04 -5.10 -18.33
C TYR A 403 18.32 -6.41 -19.08
N GLU A 404 18.80 -7.38 -18.34
CA GLU A 404 18.69 -8.79 -18.64
C GLU A 404 17.92 -9.47 -17.51
N ALA A 405 16.89 -10.24 -17.84
CA ALA A 405 16.18 -11.09 -16.88
C ALA A 405 17.07 -12.28 -16.48
N THR A 406 18.17 -12.00 -15.78
CA THR A 406 19.14 -13.02 -15.37
C THR A 406 18.49 -14.10 -14.50
N ALA A 407 19.12 -15.28 -14.46
CA ALA A 407 18.64 -16.38 -13.61
C ALA A 407 18.47 -15.95 -12.14
N THR A 408 19.36 -15.10 -11.61
CA THR A 408 19.29 -14.57 -10.24
C THR A 408 18.08 -13.67 -10.06
N LYS A 409 17.78 -12.77 -11.00
CA LYS A 409 16.61 -11.88 -10.92
C LYS A 409 15.31 -12.68 -11.00
N ARG A 410 15.22 -13.63 -11.92
CA ARG A 410 14.09 -14.55 -12.04
C ARG A 410 13.91 -15.42 -10.81
N ALA A 411 15.00 -15.91 -10.20
CA ALA A 411 14.92 -16.69 -8.96
C ALA A 411 14.34 -15.87 -7.80
N LEU A 412 14.75 -14.59 -7.65
CA LEU A 412 14.15 -13.70 -6.63
C LEU A 412 12.67 -13.42 -6.94
N ALA A 413 12.30 -13.12 -8.18
CA ALA A 413 10.92 -12.89 -8.58
C ALA A 413 10.04 -14.12 -8.33
N ARG A 414 10.53 -15.32 -8.67
CA ARG A 414 9.82 -16.59 -8.43
C ARG A 414 9.62 -16.83 -6.94
N LYS A 415 10.67 -16.66 -6.13
CA LYS A 415 10.58 -16.83 -4.68
C LYS A 415 9.59 -15.85 -4.08
N ALA A 416 9.63 -14.57 -4.48
CA ALA A 416 8.66 -13.57 -4.04
C ALA A 416 7.23 -13.96 -4.41
N ALA A 417 7.00 -14.48 -5.62
CA ALA A 417 5.69 -14.95 -6.06
C ALA A 417 5.21 -16.16 -5.26
N GLU A 418 6.07 -17.16 -5.04
CA GLU A 418 5.74 -18.37 -4.25
C GLU A 418 5.35 -18.02 -2.80
N GLU A 419 6.04 -17.07 -2.18
CA GLU A 419 5.75 -16.63 -0.81
C GLU A 419 4.53 -15.70 -0.71
N SER A 420 4.12 -15.07 -1.81
CA SER A 420 2.99 -14.14 -1.88
C SER A 420 1.64 -14.83 -2.14
N ILE A 421 1.64 -15.95 -2.88
CA ILE A 421 0.42 -16.68 -3.22
C ILE A 421 -0.14 -17.38 -2.00
N VAL A 422 -1.45 -17.19 -1.75
CA VAL A 422 -2.13 -17.68 -0.55
C VAL A 422 -3.04 -18.86 -0.90
N LEU A 423 -2.82 -20.01 -0.28
CA LEU A 423 -3.76 -21.14 -0.33
C LEU A 423 -4.93 -20.86 0.62
N LEU A 424 -6.08 -20.43 0.06
CA LEU A 424 -7.27 -20.09 0.85
C LEU A 424 -8.01 -21.32 1.34
N GLN A 425 -8.08 -22.34 0.50
CA GLN A 425 -8.85 -23.54 0.76
C GLN A 425 -8.22 -24.75 0.06
N ASN A 426 -8.22 -25.92 0.73
CA ASN A 426 -7.84 -27.23 0.16
C ASN A 426 -8.54 -28.33 0.94
N ASN A 427 -9.85 -28.46 0.73
CA ASN A 427 -10.73 -29.38 1.45
C ASN A 427 -10.76 -30.75 0.77
N ALA A 428 -10.68 -31.81 1.56
CA ALA A 428 -11.01 -33.15 1.06
C ALA A 428 -12.54 -33.29 0.89
N LYS A 429 -13.00 -33.90 -0.19
CA LYS A 429 -14.36 -34.39 -0.27
C LYS A 429 -14.45 -35.74 0.42
N GLU A 430 -15.63 -36.11 0.91
CA GLU A 430 -15.84 -37.37 1.58
C GLU A 430 -15.32 -38.56 0.74
N GLY A 431 -14.41 -39.33 1.31
CA GLY A 431 -13.75 -40.45 0.63
C GLY A 431 -12.71 -40.13 -0.44
N GLN A 432 -12.37 -38.83 -0.62
CA GLN A 432 -11.37 -38.40 -1.59
C GLN A 432 -10.24 -37.60 -0.94
N PRO A 433 -8.99 -37.73 -1.45
CA PRO A 433 -7.88 -36.91 -0.98
C PRO A 433 -8.05 -35.42 -1.36
N LYS A 434 -7.30 -34.56 -0.71
CA LYS A 434 -7.16 -33.15 -1.10
C LYS A 434 -6.66 -33.06 -2.55
N LEU A 435 -7.09 -32.04 -3.29
CA LEU A 435 -6.67 -31.84 -4.70
C LEU A 435 -5.25 -31.34 -4.85
N LEU A 436 -4.77 -30.59 -3.88
CA LEU A 436 -3.43 -29.99 -3.90
C LEU A 436 -2.55 -30.61 -2.79
N PRO A 437 -1.27 -30.88 -3.08
CA PRO A 437 -0.60 -30.77 -4.38
C PRO A 437 -1.15 -31.76 -5.41
N VAL A 438 -1.07 -31.37 -6.72
CA VAL A 438 -1.61 -32.18 -7.82
C VAL A 438 -0.95 -33.58 -7.88
N SER A 439 -1.78 -34.61 -7.77
CA SER A 439 -1.33 -36.01 -7.76
C SER A 439 -0.56 -36.40 -9.03
N THR A 440 0.40 -37.30 -8.90
CA THR A 440 1.14 -37.91 -10.03
C THR A 440 0.26 -38.72 -10.96
N HIS A 441 -0.93 -39.11 -10.52
CA HIS A 441 -1.91 -39.84 -11.34
C HIS A 441 -2.66 -38.96 -12.34
N VAL A 442 -2.69 -37.62 -12.13
CA VAL A 442 -3.28 -36.66 -13.07
C VAL A 442 -2.44 -36.61 -14.34
N LYS A 443 -3.05 -37.01 -15.48
CA LYS A 443 -2.42 -37.04 -16.80
C LYS A 443 -2.98 -35.99 -17.75
N SER A 444 -4.14 -35.41 -17.42
CA SER A 444 -4.75 -34.36 -18.23
C SER A 444 -5.31 -33.27 -17.35
N ILE A 445 -5.00 -32.01 -17.70
CA ILE A 445 -5.52 -30.84 -17.02
C ILE A 445 -6.28 -30.00 -18.03
N ALA A 446 -7.54 -29.63 -17.72
CA ALA A 446 -8.20 -28.53 -18.41
C ALA A 446 -7.79 -27.23 -17.72
N LEU A 447 -7.19 -26.32 -18.48
CA LEU A 447 -6.88 -24.97 -18.02
C LEU A 447 -7.87 -23.99 -18.63
N ILE A 448 -8.69 -23.35 -17.78
CA ILE A 448 -9.81 -22.55 -18.22
C ILE A 448 -9.77 -21.16 -17.57
N GLY A 449 -10.09 -20.13 -18.32
CA GLY A 449 -10.25 -18.77 -17.84
C GLY A 449 -9.42 -17.74 -18.60
N PRO A 450 -9.81 -16.43 -18.53
CA PRO A 450 -9.14 -15.35 -19.25
C PRO A 450 -7.73 -15.07 -18.75
N LEU A 451 -7.40 -15.47 -17.52
CA LEU A 451 -6.09 -15.26 -16.90
C LEU A 451 -5.15 -16.47 -17.04
N ALA A 452 -5.61 -17.53 -17.69
CA ALA A 452 -4.82 -18.74 -17.91
C ALA A 452 -3.59 -18.53 -18.80
N ASP A 453 -3.72 -17.68 -19.83
CA ASP A 453 -2.66 -17.37 -20.78
C ASP A 453 -2.57 -15.86 -21.07
N ALA A 454 -2.37 -15.08 -20.03
CA ALA A 454 -2.38 -13.63 -20.07
C ALA A 454 -1.13 -13.03 -19.37
N PRO A 455 0.07 -13.18 -19.98
CA PRO A 455 1.32 -12.77 -19.32
C PRO A 455 1.36 -11.29 -18.99
N GLY A 456 0.74 -10.41 -19.80
CA GLY A 456 0.66 -8.97 -19.50
C GLY A 456 -0.13 -8.65 -18.23
N GLN A 457 -1.16 -9.44 -17.93
CA GLN A 457 -1.96 -9.26 -16.72
C GLN A 457 -1.15 -9.58 -15.44
N MET A 458 -0.19 -10.50 -15.55
CA MET A 458 0.63 -10.90 -14.40
C MET A 458 1.51 -9.79 -13.84
N LEU A 459 1.78 -8.75 -14.64
CA LEU A 459 2.53 -7.58 -14.20
C LEU A 459 1.74 -6.68 -13.23
N GLY A 460 0.42 -6.81 -13.17
CA GLY A 460 -0.41 -5.97 -12.31
C GLY A 460 -0.49 -4.50 -12.76
N SER A 461 -1.09 -3.66 -11.93
CA SER A 461 -1.03 -2.20 -12.07
C SER A 461 0.36 -1.69 -11.62
N TRP A 462 0.83 -0.59 -12.20
CA TRP A 462 2.13 0.01 -11.89
C TRP A 462 3.34 -0.91 -12.12
N GLY A 463 3.32 -1.73 -13.17
CA GLY A 463 4.40 -2.65 -13.52
C GLY A 463 5.70 -1.98 -14.04
N GLY A 464 5.89 -0.68 -13.82
CA GLY A 464 7.09 0.08 -14.16
C GLY A 464 7.41 0.03 -15.67
N GLN A 465 8.64 -0.35 -16.01
CA GLN A 465 9.12 -0.60 -17.37
C GLN A 465 9.15 -2.11 -17.70
N GLY A 466 8.33 -2.91 -16.99
CA GLY A 466 8.20 -4.35 -17.23
C GLY A 466 7.69 -4.66 -18.64
N ASN A 467 8.26 -5.69 -19.25
CA ASN A 467 7.84 -6.13 -20.56
C ASN A 467 6.96 -7.39 -20.42
N PRO A 468 5.72 -7.39 -20.94
CA PRO A 468 4.86 -8.58 -20.93
C PRO A 468 5.51 -9.84 -21.53
N ALA A 469 6.44 -9.68 -22.47
CA ALA A 469 7.16 -10.79 -23.08
C ALA A 469 8.15 -11.50 -22.11
N ASP A 470 8.54 -10.84 -21.03
CA ASP A 470 9.37 -11.44 -19.98
C ASP A 470 8.56 -12.27 -18.97
N ALA A 471 7.25 -12.05 -18.93
CA ALA A 471 6.36 -12.78 -18.02
C ALA A 471 6.02 -14.16 -18.57
N VAL A 472 6.04 -15.17 -17.70
CA VAL A 472 5.71 -16.55 -18.07
C VAL A 472 4.28 -16.85 -17.63
N SER A 473 3.41 -17.19 -18.61
CA SER A 473 2.00 -17.50 -18.32
C SER A 473 1.83 -18.82 -17.56
N LEU A 474 0.70 -18.95 -16.86
CA LEU A 474 0.32 -20.21 -16.20
C LEU A 474 0.22 -21.35 -17.25
N ARG A 475 -0.36 -21.10 -18.42
CA ARG A 475 -0.48 -22.06 -19.50
C ARG A 475 0.88 -22.60 -19.91
N THR A 476 1.83 -21.74 -20.23
CA THR A 476 3.21 -22.14 -20.64
C THR A 476 3.85 -23.05 -19.59
N SER A 477 3.74 -22.68 -18.31
CA SER A 477 4.35 -23.45 -17.21
C SER A 477 3.66 -24.80 -16.99
N LEU A 478 2.33 -24.86 -17.08
CA LEU A 478 1.58 -26.11 -16.94
C LEU A 478 1.81 -27.04 -18.13
N GLU A 479 1.84 -26.53 -19.37
CA GLU A 479 2.15 -27.33 -20.55
C GLU A 479 3.56 -27.97 -20.46
N GLN A 480 4.55 -27.20 -20.03
CA GLN A 480 5.90 -27.69 -19.82
C GLN A 480 5.93 -28.77 -18.72
N ARG A 481 5.25 -28.50 -17.59
CA ARG A 481 5.21 -29.42 -16.46
C ARG A 481 4.52 -30.73 -16.81
N MET A 482 3.37 -30.66 -17.46
CA MET A 482 2.59 -31.84 -17.84
C MET A 482 3.30 -32.68 -18.91
N ARG A 483 3.95 -32.05 -19.88
CA ARG A 483 4.78 -32.74 -20.90
C ARG A 483 5.88 -33.54 -20.24
N GLY A 484 6.59 -32.99 -19.24
CA GLY A 484 7.61 -33.70 -18.48
C GLY A 484 7.08 -34.90 -17.67
N ARG A 485 5.74 -35.01 -17.46
CA ARG A 485 5.07 -36.13 -16.79
C ARG A 485 4.35 -37.08 -17.77
N GLY A 486 4.50 -36.88 -19.07
CA GLY A 486 3.77 -37.65 -20.10
C GLY A 486 2.28 -37.32 -20.14
N GLY A 487 1.88 -36.14 -19.66
CA GLY A 487 0.50 -35.64 -19.66
C GLY A 487 0.28 -34.52 -20.66
N LYS A 488 -0.92 -33.95 -20.64
CA LYS A 488 -1.36 -32.85 -21.53
C LYS A 488 -2.16 -31.79 -20.81
N VAL A 489 -2.20 -30.59 -21.37
CA VAL A 489 -3.08 -29.49 -20.99
C VAL A 489 -4.07 -29.25 -22.13
N LEU A 490 -5.36 -29.14 -21.78
CA LEU A 490 -6.44 -28.74 -22.67
C LEU A 490 -6.83 -27.32 -22.29
N TYR A 491 -6.57 -26.36 -23.17
CA TYR A 491 -6.85 -24.95 -22.89
C TYR A 491 -8.17 -24.49 -23.50
N ALA A 492 -8.92 -23.70 -22.73
CA ALA A 492 -10.07 -22.94 -23.21
C ALA A 492 -10.17 -21.61 -22.45
N GLU A 493 -10.27 -20.49 -23.15
CA GLU A 493 -10.47 -19.18 -22.50
C GLU A 493 -11.80 -19.14 -21.73
N GLY A 494 -12.84 -19.74 -22.30
CA GLY A 494 -14.18 -19.85 -21.69
C GLY A 494 -14.97 -18.56 -21.66
N THR A 495 -14.36 -17.47 -21.20
CA THR A 495 -14.99 -16.13 -21.17
C THR A 495 -13.92 -15.04 -21.21
N LYS A 496 -14.33 -13.78 -21.37
CA LYS A 496 -13.48 -12.58 -21.21
C LYS A 496 -13.89 -11.80 -19.95
N PHE A 497 -13.07 -10.81 -19.55
CA PHE A 497 -13.23 -10.14 -18.24
C PHE A 497 -14.62 -9.55 -17.99
N LEU A 498 -15.19 -8.79 -18.92
CA LEU A 498 -16.42 -8.03 -18.72
C LEU A 498 -17.59 -8.49 -19.60
N THR A 499 -17.41 -9.57 -20.34
CA THR A 499 -18.47 -10.05 -21.24
C THR A 499 -19.60 -10.74 -20.48
N GLN A 500 -20.79 -10.71 -21.05
CA GLN A 500 -21.93 -11.55 -20.65
C GLN A 500 -22.18 -12.69 -21.66
N SER A 501 -21.39 -12.78 -22.74
CA SER A 501 -21.50 -13.86 -23.72
C SER A 501 -21.02 -15.18 -23.11
N GLN A 502 -21.76 -16.25 -23.40
CA GLN A 502 -21.43 -17.62 -23.00
C GLN A 502 -20.88 -18.47 -24.17
N ASP A 503 -20.48 -17.84 -25.27
CA ASP A 503 -19.98 -18.54 -26.47
C ASP A 503 -18.83 -19.49 -26.19
N GLY A 504 -17.94 -19.16 -25.26
CA GLY A 504 -16.82 -20.01 -24.87
C GLY A 504 -17.16 -21.15 -23.90
N PHE A 505 -18.35 -21.15 -23.28
CA PHE A 505 -18.70 -22.12 -22.22
C PHE A 505 -18.74 -23.58 -22.74
N ALA A 506 -19.22 -23.79 -23.96
CA ALA A 506 -19.28 -25.13 -24.54
C ALA A 506 -17.88 -25.74 -24.69
N ALA A 507 -16.92 -24.99 -25.23
CA ALA A 507 -15.54 -25.41 -25.38
C ALA A 507 -14.85 -25.66 -24.01
N ALA A 508 -15.12 -24.79 -23.05
CA ALA A 508 -14.62 -24.95 -21.68
C ALA A 508 -15.14 -26.23 -21.00
N ARG A 509 -16.45 -26.50 -21.09
CA ARG A 509 -17.05 -27.76 -20.58
C ARG A 509 -16.47 -28.99 -21.28
N GLN A 510 -16.27 -28.92 -22.59
CA GLN A 510 -15.67 -30.02 -23.35
C GLN A 510 -14.24 -30.32 -22.85
N ALA A 511 -13.41 -29.27 -22.69
CA ALA A 511 -12.06 -29.41 -22.13
C ALA A 511 -12.10 -30.03 -20.72
N ALA A 512 -13.00 -29.56 -19.87
CA ALA A 512 -13.19 -30.10 -18.51
C ALA A 512 -13.56 -31.60 -18.55
N GLN A 513 -14.55 -32.00 -19.35
CA GLN A 513 -14.99 -33.38 -19.44
C GLN A 513 -13.91 -34.36 -19.91
N GLN A 514 -12.97 -33.89 -20.74
CA GLN A 514 -11.84 -34.66 -21.31
C GLN A 514 -10.60 -34.65 -20.42
N SER A 515 -10.68 -34.10 -19.22
CA SER A 515 -9.54 -33.97 -18.31
C SER A 515 -9.77 -34.71 -16.98
N ASP A 516 -8.66 -35.00 -16.27
CA ASP A 516 -8.68 -35.57 -14.92
C ASP A 516 -8.89 -34.49 -13.85
N LEU A 517 -8.38 -33.28 -14.10
CA LEU A 517 -8.42 -32.14 -13.20
C LEU A 517 -8.71 -30.88 -14.00
N VAL A 518 -9.49 -29.97 -13.44
CA VAL A 518 -9.68 -28.62 -13.99
C VAL A 518 -8.97 -27.59 -13.13
N ILE A 519 -8.21 -26.70 -13.75
CA ILE A 519 -7.65 -25.50 -13.12
C ILE A 519 -8.32 -24.31 -13.79
N MET A 520 -8.99 -23.50 -12.99
CA MET A 520 -9.63 -22.27 -13.47
C MET A 520 -8.82 -21.06 -13.03
N ALA A 521 -8.51 -20.16 -13.96
CA ALA A 521 -7.77 -18.91 -13.73
C ALA A 521 -8.69 -17.73 -13.99
N LEU A 522 -9.31 -17.23 -12.93
CA LEU A 522 -10.36 -16.19 -12.97
C LEU A 522 -9.94 -14.97 -12.16
N GLY A 523 -10.59 -13.82 -12.39
CA GLY A 523 -10.33 -12.62 -11.60
C GLY A 523 -10.51 -11.32 -12.38
N GLU A 524 -9.78 -10.29 -11.95
CA GLU A 524 -9.87 -8.94 -12.48
C GLU A 524 -8.88 -8.72 -13.63
N ASP A 525 -9.26 -7.84 -14.56
CA ASP A 525 -8.34 -7.23 -15.54
C ASP A 525 -7.43 -6.23 -14.81
N ALA A 526 -6.15 -6.55 -14.67
CA ALA A 526 -5.23 -5.77 -13.87
C ALA A 526 -5.19 -4.28 -14.22
N PRO A 527 -4.94 -3.88 -15.49
CA PRO A 527 -4.86 -2.46 -15.84
C PRO A 527 -6.20 -1.73 -15.80
N ALA A 528 -7.33 -2.43 -15.97
CA ALA A 528 -8.65 -1.78 -16.06
C ALA A 528 -9.41 -1.76 -14.74
N MET A 529 -9.11 -2.66 -13.80
CA MET A 529 -9.92 -2.87 -12.60
C MET A 529 -9.16 -2.70 -11.29
N THR A 530 -7.85 -2.51 -11.32
CA THR A 530 -7.02 -2.38 -10.12
C THR A 530 -6.08 -1.18 -10.20
N GLY A 531 -5.65 -0.67 -9.07
CA GLY A 531 -4.82 0.53 -8.99
C GLY A 531 -5.65 1.81 -8.95
N GLU A 532 -5.04 2.88 -9.39
CA GLU A 532 -5.60 4.23 -9.38
C GLU A 532 -6.84 4.34 -10.29
N ALA A 533 -7.82 5.12 -9.86
CA ALA A 533 -9.10 5.36 -10.54
C ALA A 533 -9.93 4.09 -10.81
N ALA A 534 -9.64 2.98 -10.14
CA ALA A 534 -10.28 1.68 -10.36
C ALA A 534 -11.18 1.23 -9.18
N SER A 535 -11.94 2.14 -8.61
CA SER A 535 -12.91 1.83 -7.55
C SER A 535 -14.05 0.96 -8.07
N ARG A 536 -14.44 -0.08 -7.30
CA ARG A 536 -15.51 -1.00 -7.63
C ARG A 536 -16.60 -0.99 -6.56
N ALA A 537 -17.85 -0.83 -6.96
CA ALA A 537 -19.01 -0.93 -6.07
C ALA A 537 -19.41 -2.39 -5.81
N HIS A 538 -19.10 -3.31 -6.72
CA HIS A 538 -19.34 -4.75 -6.62
C HIS A 538 -17.98 -5.46 -6.52
N LEU A 539 -17.89 -6.43 -5.63
CA LEU A 539 -16.65 -7.18 -5.36
C LEU A 539 -16.71 -8.63 -5.86
N ASP A 540 -17.70 -8.96 -6.68
CA ASP A 540 -17.82 -10.29 -7.29
C ASP A 540 -16.80 -10.50 -8.41
N LEU A 541 -16.62 -11.75 -8.85
CA LEU A 541 -15.87 -12.05 -10.07
C LEU A 541 -16.47 -11.27 -11.24
N PRO A 542 -15.66 -10.57 -12.07
CA PRO A 542 -16.20 -9.70 -13.13
C PRO A 542 -16.93 -10.46 -14.24
N GLY A 543 -17.90 -9.79 -14.87
CA GLY A 543 -18.63 -10.31 -16.02
C GLY A 543 -19.45 -11.56 -15.68
N ASN A 544 -19.28 -12.62 -16.46
CA ASN A 544 -19.94 -13.91 -16.25
C ASN A 544 -18.97 -15.02 -15.78
N GLN A 545 -17.86 -14.65 -15.17
CA GLN A 545 -16.85 -15.62 -14.72
C GLN A 545 -17.38 -16.59 -13.65
N GLU A 546 -18.23 -16.12 -12.73
CA GLU A 546 -18.86 -17.01 -11.74
C GLU A 546 -19.79 -18.02 -12.43
N GLN A 547 -20.59 -17.61 -13.41
CA GLN A 547 -21.43 -18.51 -14.19
C GLN A 547 -20.61 -19.56 -14.97
N LEU A 548 -19.42 -19.17 -15.49
CA LEU A 548 -18.50 -20.12 -16.10
C LEU A 548 -18.02 -21.13 -15.06
N LEU A 549 -17.60 -20.67 -13.88
CA LEU A 549 -17.17 -21.54 -12.78
C LEU A 549 -18.26 -22.52 -12.38
N GLU A 550 -19.50 -22.05 -12.21
CA GLU A 550 -20.69 -22.88 -11.94
C GLU A 550 -20.87 -23.96 -13.00
N SER A 551 -20.79 -23.59 -14.29
CA SER A 551 -20.97 -24.51 -15.41
C SER A 551 -19.89 -25.60 -15.48
N ILE A 552 -18.69 -25.29 -15.01
CA ILE A 552 -17.57 -26.25 -14.94
C ILE A 552 -17.71 -27.16 -13.72
N VAL A 553 -18.04 -26.64 -12.55
CA VAL A 553 -18.32 -27.44 -11.35
C VAL A 553 -19.45 -28.43 -11.61
N ALA A 554 -20.50 -28.03 -12.35
CA ALA A 554 -21.61 -28.90 -12.74
C ALA A 554 -21.17 -30.10 -13.62
N THR A 555 -19.99 -30.09 -14.24
CA THR A 555 -19.45 -31.26 -14.96
C THR A 555 -19.06 -32.42 -14.03
N GLY A 556 -19.02 -32.18 -12.72
CA GLY A 556 -18.60 -33.17 -11.72
C GLY A 556 -17.09 -33.40 -11.64
N LYS A 557 -16.30 -32.73 -12.47
CA LYS A 557 -14.82 -32.82 -12.45
C LYS A 557 -14.25 -32.10 -11.23
N PRO A 558 -13.12 -32.57 -10.68
CA PRO A 558 -12.42 -31.84 -9.62
C PRO A 558 -11.88 -30.51 -10.13
N VAL A 559 -12.16 -29.42 -9.40
CA VAL A 559 -11.81 -28.05 -9.78
C VAL A 559 -10.88 -27.43 -8.76
N VAL A 560 -9.78 -26.82 -9.22
CA VAL A 560 -8.93 -25.88 -8.49
C VAL A 560 -9.18 -24.49 -9.07
N LEU A 561 -9.53 -23.53 -8.22
CA LEU A 561 -9.69 -22.13 -8.61
C LEU A 561 -8.45 -21.33 -8.21
N ILE A 562 -7.88 -20.61 -9.15
CA ILE A 562 -6.85 -19.60 -8.93
C ILE A 562 -7.51 -18.26 -9.20
N VAL A 563 -7.53 -17.40 -8.19
CA VAL A 563 -8.07 -16.05 -8.26
C VAL A 563 -6.91 -15.08 -8.47
N PHE A 564 -7.04 -14.22 -9.46
CA PHE A 564 -6.12 -13.11 -9.69
C PHE A 564 -6.87 -11.81 -9.44
N SER A 565 -6.50 -11.10 -8.41
CA SER A 565 -7.19 -9.86 -8.05
C SER A 565 -6.27 -8.84 -7.40
N GLY A 566 -6.66 -7.57 -7.47
CA GLY A 566 -5.96 -6.48 -6.77
C GLY A 566 -6.58 -6.16 -5.41
N ARG A 567 -7.59 -6.93 -4.98
CA ARG A 567 -8.40 -6.69 -3.79
C ARG A 567 -9.07 -7.96 -3.28
N PRO A 568 -9.54 -8.01 -2.03
CA PRO A 568 -10.44 -9.07 -1.58
C PRO A 568 -11.74 -9.10 -2.39
N LEU A 569 -12.06 -10.25 -2.98
CA LEU A 569 -13.31 -10.46 -3.69
C LEU A 569 -14.33 -11.22 -2.81
N VAL A 570 -15.61 -11.07 -3.11
CA VAL A 570 -16.70 -11.87 -2.52
C VAL A 570 -16.73 -13.23 -3.23
N LEU A 571 -16.28 -14.28 -2.55
CA LEU A 571 -16.09 -15.63 -3.12
C LEU A 571 -16.99 -16.68 -2.45
N ASN A 572 -18.16 -16.30 -1.92
CA ASN A 572 -19.00 -17.23 -1.15
C ASN A 572 -19.40 -18.47 -1.93
N TRP A 573 -19.82 -18.30 -3.19
CA TRP A 573 -20.22 -19.45 -4.00
C TRP A 573 -19.03 -20.39 -4.22
N ALA A 574 -17.87 -19.83 -4.60
CA ALA A 574 -16.65 -20.61 -4.81
C ALA A 574 -16.20 -21.32 -3.51
N ALA A 575 -16.22 -20.65 -2.37
CA ALA A 575 -15.84 -21.23 -1.08
C ALA A 575 -16.70 -22.42 -0.67
N ASN A 576 -17.98 -22.42 -1.06
CA ASN A 576 -18.90 -23.52 -0.75
C ASN A 576 -18.83 -24.70 -1.76
N ASN A 577 -18.43 -24.45 -3.00
CA ASN A 577 -18.57 -25.42 -4.10
C ASN A 577 -17.23 -25.90 -4.68
N VAL A 578 -16.14 -25.16 -4.49
CA VAL A 578 -14.81 -25.47 -5.04
C VAL A 578 -13.90 -25.97 -3.92
N PRO A 579 -13.35 -27.19 -3.98
CA PRO A 579 -12.58 -27.75 -2.88
C PRO A 579 -11.20 -27.11 -2.68
N ALA A 580 -10.59 -26.53 -3.72
CA ALA A 580 -9.27 -25.90 -3.62
C ALA A 580 -9.28 -24.53 -4.28
N ILE A 581 -8.86 -23.50 -3.52
CA ILE A 581 -8.83 -22.09 -3.96
C ILE A 581 -7.49 -21.48 -3.55
N MET A 582 -6.85 -20.80 -4.49
CA MET A 582 -5.63 -20.00 -4.27
C MET A 582 -5.91 -18.55 -4.65
N GLU A 583 -5.47 -17.61 -3.84
CA GLU A 583 -5.37 -16.19 -4.19
C GLU A 583 -3.94 -15.92 -4.67
N ALA A 584 -3.83 -15.53 -5.92
CA ALA A 584 -2.54 -15.31 -6.56
C ALA A 584 -2.13 -13.84 -6.59
N TRP A 585 -3.06 -12.91 -6.36
CA TRP A 585 -2.85 -11.49 -6.64
C TRP A 585 -2.39 -11.30 -8.09
N TYR A 586 -1.36 -10.46 -8.32
CA TYR A 586 -0.62 -10.41 -9.60
C TYR A 586 0.85 -10.68 -9.29
N PRO A 587 1.34 -11.89 -9.63
CA PRO A 587 2.62 -12.39 -9.11
C PRO A 587 3.88 -11.91 -9.86
N GLY A 588 3.73 -11.01 -10.85
CA GLY A 588 4.87 -10.54 -11.64
C GLY A 588 5.35 -11.50 -12.72
N ILE A 589 6.59 -11.30 -13.19
CA ILE A 589 7.13 -12.00 -14.37
C ILE A 589 7.27 -13.52 -14.19
N GLU A 590 7.36 -14.05 -12.99
CA GLU A 590 7.51 -15.47 -12.67
C GLU A 590 6.20 -16.12 -12.17
N ALA A 591 5.05 -15.56 -12.51
CA ALA A 591 3.73 -16.04 -12.09
C ALA A 591 3.50 -17.51 -12.43
N GLY A 592 3.69 -17.90 -13.68
CA GLY A 592 3.46 -19.26 -14.14
C GLY A 592 4.37 -20.29 -13.45
N PRO A 593 5.71 -20.11 -13.43
CA PRO A 593 6.62 -21.00 -12.71
C PRO A 593 6.29 -21.12 -11.21
N ALA A 594 6.00 -20.01 -10.53
CA ALA A 594 5.65 -20.02 -9.11
C ALA A 594 4.37 -20.81 -8.86
N LEU A 595 3.30 -20.53 -9.61
CA LEU A 595 2.05 -21.28 -9.52
C LEU A 595 2.25 -22.78 -9.84
N ALA A 596 3.02 -23.12 -10.86
CA ALA A 596 3.30 -24.51 -11.17
C ALA A 596 4.03 -25.21 -10.02
N ASN A 597 5.04 -24.58 -9.39
CA ASN A 597 5.74 -25.14 -8.24
C ASN A 597 4.80 -25.37 -7.06
N LEU A 598 3.93 -24.40 -6.76
CA LEU A 598 2.93 -24.53 -5.68
C LEU A 598 1.90 -25.62 -6.01
N LEU A 599 1.31 -25.61 -7.21
CA LEU A 599 0.30 -26.59 -7.62
C LEU A 599 0.81 -28.04 -7.54
N PHE A 600 2.06 -28.26 -7.90
CA PHE A 600 2.64 -29.62 -7.94
C PHE A 600 3.43 -30.00 -6.69
N GLY A 601 3.54 -29.10 -5.71
CA GLY A 601 4.18 -29.37 -4.43
C GLY A 601 5.71 -29.31 -4.41
N ASP A 602 6.34 -28.71 -5.43
CA ASP A 602 7.78 -28.41 -5.40
C ASP A 602 8.07 -27.31 -4.38
N SER A 603 7.11 -26.38 -4.21
CA SER A 603 7.07 -25.39 -3.14
C SER A 603 5.82 -25.58 -2.30
N ASN A 604 5.92 -25.34 -0.99
CA ASN A 604 4.81 -25.43 -0.07
C ASN A 604 4.19 -24.04 0.15
N PRO A 605 2.87 -23.82 -0.07
CA PRO A 605 2.22 -22.55 0.19
C PRO A 605 2.48 -22.03 1.60
N SER A 606 2.79 -20.75 1.72
CA SER A 606 3.12 -20.11 3.00
C SER A 606 2.65 -18.67 3.11
N GLY A 607 2.04 -18.13 2.04
CA GLY A 607 1.44 -16.81 2.03
C GLY A 607 0.28 -16.69 3.04
N LYS A 608 0.11 -15.51 3.61
CA LYS A 608 -0.97 -15.18 4.57
C LYS A 608 -1.67 -13.90 4.12
N LEU A 609 -3.00 -13.85 4.26
CA LEU A 609 -3.77 -12.69 3.86
C LEU A 609 -3.40 -11.43 4.66
N PRO A 610 -3.02 -10.32 4.02
CA PRO A 610 -2.78 -9.04 4.68
C PRO A 610 -4.05 -8.20 4.81
N VAL A 611 -5.18 -8.73 4.32
CA VAL A 611 -6.51 -8.13 4.32
C VAL A 611 -7.56 -9.21 4.58
N SER A 612 -8.67 -8.82 5.19
CA SER A 612 -9.83 -9.68 5.40
C SER A 612 -10.68 -9.78 4.13
N PHE A 613 -11.18 -10.98 3.78
CA PHE A 613 -12.08 -11.19 2.63
C PHE A 613 -13.54 -11.09 3.09
N PRO A 614 -14.36 -10.22 2.48
CA PRO A 614 -15.77 -10.05 2.88
C PRO A 614 -16.65 -11.19 2.36
N ARG A 615 -17.80 -11.39 3.02
CA ARG A 615 -18.89 -12.24 2.53
C ARG A 615 -19.89 -11.47 1.66
N ALA A 616 -19.94 -10.16 1.85
CA ALA A 616 -20.77 -9.26 1.08
C ALA A 616 -20.14 -7.87 1.05
N VAL A 617 -20.34 -7.15 -0.04
CA VAL A 617 -19.83 -5.77 -0.18
C VAL A 617 -20.37 -4.84 0.92
N GLY A 618 -21.56 -5.13 1.44
CA GLY A 618 -22.16 -4.36 2.55
C GLY A 618 -21.42 -4.47 3.89
N GLN A 619 -20.45 -5.39 4.02
CA GLN A 619 -19.57 -5.47 5.20
C GLN A 619 -18.41 -4.48 5.15
N GLU A 620 -18.08 -3.92 3.98
CA GLU A 620 -16.96 -2.98 3.83
C GLU A 620 -17.28 -1.60 4.46
N PRO A 621 -16.35 -1.04 5.22
CA PRO A 621 -14.99 -1.52 5.49
C PRO A 621 -14.95 -2.68 6.51
N LEU A 622 -14.27 -3.79 6.15
CA LEU A 622 -14.10 -4.97 6.99
C LEU A 622 -12.62 -5.23 7.28
N TYR A 623 -12.25 -5.30 8.56
CA TYR A 623 -10.85 -5.46 8.96
C TYR A 623 -10.71 -6.15 10.34
N LEU A 624 -9.52 -6.71 10.61
CA LEU A 624 -9.19 -7.41 11.86
C LEU A 624 -9.43 -6.56 13.12
N ALA A 625 -8.90 -5.34 13.14
CA ALA A 625 -8.80 -4.51 14.33
C ALA A 625 -10.11 -3.71 14.60
N GLN A 626 -11.25 -4.41 14.54
CA GLN A 626 -12.55 -3.82 14.84
C GLN A 626 -12.66 -3.49 16.34
N PHE A 627 -13.35 -2.40 16.65
CA PHE A 627 -13.66 -2.03 18.03
C PHE A 627 -14.77 -2.92 18.60
N PRO A 628 -14.77 -3.16 19.93
CA PRO A 628 -15.88 -3.85 20.58
C PRO A 628 -17.15 -3.00 20.50
N THR A 629 -18.29 -3.64 20.71
CA THR A 629 -19.58 -2.94 20.81
C THR A 629 -20.17 -3.16 22.19
N GLY A 630 -21.07 -2.29 22.62
CA GLY A 630 -21.81 -2.47 23.86
C GLY A 630 -22.79 -3.66 23.81
N ARG A 631 -23.09 -4.19 22.62
CA ARG A 631 -24.01 -5.32 22.42
C ARG A 631 -23.38 -6.37 21.48
N PRO A 632 -22.31 -7.05 21.93
CA PRO A 632 -21.57 -7.99 21.07
C PRO A 632 -22.40 -9.25 20.80
N ALA A 633 -22.33 -9.76 19.57
CA ALA A 633 -22.98 -11.01 19.16
C ALA A 633 -22.13 -12.25 19.52
N THR A 634 -21.43 -12.25 20.64
CA THR A 634 -20.54 -13.32 21.07
C THR A 634 -21.35 -14.56 21.48
N GLY A 635 -21.02 -15.72 20.92
CA GLY A 635 -21.67 -16.99 21.27
C GLY A 635 -23.03 -17.22 20.59
N VAL A 636 -23.46 -16.31 19.69
CA VAL A 636 -24.70 -16.46 18.94
C VAL A 636 -24.38 -16.96 17.52
N ASP A 637 -25.18 -17.88 17.01
CA ASP A 637 -25.12 -18.27 15.60
C ASP A 637 -25.69 -17.17 14.71
N LEU A 638 -24.85 -16.57 13.92
CA LEU A 638 -25.22 -15.49 13.00
C LEU A 638 -25.52 -16.01 11.57
N SER A 639 -25.72 -17.32 11.41
CA SER A 639 -26.06 -17.92 10.10
C SER A 639 -27.52 -17.73 9.70
N HIS A 640 -28.35 -17.22 10.60
CA HIS A 640 -29.80 -17.01 10.41
C HIS A 640 -30.21 -15.64 10.93
N PRO A 641 -31.37 -15.09 10.49
CA PRO A 641 -31.97 -13.90 11.09
C PRO A 641 -32.25 -14.10 12.57
N PRO A 642 -32.37 -13.00 13.36
CA PRO A 642 -32.71 -13.09 14.79
C PRO A 642 -33.97 -13.90 15.05
N THR A 643 -33.91 -14.85 15.98
CA THR A 643 -35.02 -15.75 16.32
C THR A 643 -35.81 -15.29 17.56
N ASN A 644 -35.24 -14.39 18.34
CA ASN A 644 -35.84 -13.87 19.58
C ASN A 644 -35.46 -12.41 19.84
N GLY A 645 -36.05 -11.83 20.88
CA GLY A 645 -35.82 -10.42 21.23
C GLY A 645 -34.38 -10.11 21.68
N GLU A 646 -33.68 -11.07 22.31
CA GLU A 646 -32.29 -10.87 22.75
C GLU A 646 -31.37 -10.79 21.55
N GLU A 647 -31.48 -11.69 20.57
CA GLU A 647 -30.70 -11.69 19.35
C GLU A 647 -30.94 -10.45 18.47
N LYS A 648 -32.17 -9.90 18.50
CA LYS A 648 -32.56 -8.71 17.74
C LYS A 648 -31.73 -7.48 18.11
N TYR A 649 -31.36 -7.34 19.37
CA TYR A 649 -30.65 -6.16 19.88
C TYR A 649 -29.13 -6.30 19.91
N LEU A 650 -28.59 -7.34 19.29
CA LEU A 650 -27.13 -7.51 19.13
C LEU A 650 -26.62 -6.69 17.94
N SER A 651 -25.34 -6.33 17.98
CA SER A 651 -24.65 -5.70 16.85
C SER A 651 -24.34 -6.76 15.77
N ARG A 652 -25.26 -6.91 14.82
CA ARG A 652 -25.18 -7.93 13.76
C ARG A 652 -25.87 -7.47 12.47
N TYR A 653 -25.48 -8.08 11.35
CA TYR A 653 -26.31 -8.11 10.14
C TYR A 653 -27.41 -9.16 10.32
N ILE A 654 -28.54 -8.97 9.65
CA ILE A 654 -29.68 -9.93 9.70
C ILE A 654 -29.59 -11.02 8.64
N ASP A 655 -28.75 -10.84 7.64
CA ASP A 655 -28.68 -11.63 6.40
C ASP A 655 -27.29 -12.17 6.08
N VAL A 656 -26.26 -11.73 6.81
CA VAL A 656 -24.89 -12.20 6.66
C VAL A 656 -24.18 -12.28 8.02
N ARG A 657 -23.23 -13.20 8.18
CA ARG A 657 -22.40 -13.28 9.39
C ARG A 657 -21.48 -12.09 9.49
N ASN A 658 -21.24 -11.58 10.71
CA ASN A 658 -20.30 -10.48 10.96
C ASN A 658 -18.82 -10.85 10.59
N SER A 659 -18.49 -12.15 10.65
CA SER A 659 -17.12 -12.60 10.38
C SER A 659 -16.76 -12.49 8.90
N PRO A 660 -15.50 -12.24 8.56
CA PRO A 660 -15.03 -12.34 7.18
C PRO A 660 -15.21 -13.77 6.62
N LEU A 661 -15.15 -13.91 5.30
CA LEU A 661 -15.07 -15.20 4.63
C LEU A 661 -13.71 -15.86 4.93
N TYR A 662 -12.63 -15.13 4.68
CA TYR A 662 -11.28 -15.49 5.10
C TYR A 662 -10.69 -14.35 5.94
N PRO A 663 -10.23 -14.62 7.17
CA PRO A 663 -9.77 -13.59 8.08
C PRO A 663 -8.33 -13.16 7.76
N PHE A 664 -7.94 -11.98 8.25
CA PHE A 664 -6.55 -11.52 8.24
C PHE A 664 -5.59 -12.58 8.78
N GLY A 665 -4.44 -12.73 8.12
CA GLY A 665 -3.42 -13.71 8.48
C GLY A 665 -3.74 -15.15 8.05
N HIS A 666 -4.92 -15.41 7.44
CA HIS A 666 -5.29 -16.73 6.94
C HIS A 666 -4.42 -17.13 5.74
N GLY A 667 -4.06 -18.39 5.70
CA GLY A 667 -3.36 -19.06 4.60
C GLY A 667 -2.95 -20.45 5.02
N LEU A 668 -3.25 -21.45 4.18
CA LEU A 668 -3.01 -22.85 4.42
C LEU A 668 -1.64 -23.29 3.89
N SER A 669 -1.22 -24.47 4.34
CA SER A 669 0.00 -25.14 3.92
C SER A 669 -0.32 -26.59 3.56
N TYR A 670 0.57 -27.26 2.82
CA TYR A 670 0.50 -28.72 2.60
C TYR A 670 0.95 -29.52 3.83
N THR A 671 1.51 -28.83 4.85
CA THR A 671 1.79 -29.42 6.16
C THR A 671 0.88 -28.82 7.24
N GLN A 672 1.04 -29.25 8.48
CA GLN A 672 0.27 -28.75 9.62
C GLN A 672 1.21 -28.27 10.72
N PHE A 673 0.82 -27.18 11.38
CA PHE A 673 1.57 -26.61 12.50
C PHE A 673 0.72 -26.65 13.76
N ALA A 674 1.29 -27.20 14.82
CA ALA A 674 0.71 -27.18 16.16
C ALA A 674 1.40 -26.14 17.03
N TYR A 675 0.62 -25.47 17.85
CA TYR A 675 1.09 -24.42 18.76
C TYR A 675 0.92 -24.87 20.19
N SER A 676 1.97 -24.73 21.01
CA SER A 676 1.86 -24.90 22.46
C SER A 676 1.02 -23.78 23.07
N PRO A 677 0.54 -23.94 24.32
CA PRO A 677 0.03 -22.81 25.08
C PRO A 677 1.03 -21.66 25.12
N VAL A 678 0.51 -20.41 25.14
CA VAL A 678 1.34 -19.21 25.29
C VAL A 678 1.83 -19.12 26.72
N THR A 679 3.13 -18.88 26.88
CA THR A 679 3.76 -18.61 28.17
C THR A 679 4.28 -17.17 28.21
N LEU A 680 4.18 -16.54 29.37
CA LEU A 680 4.67 -15.18 29.64
C LEU A 680 5.81 -15.26 30.66
N GLY A 681 6.79 -14.37 30.48
CA GLY A 681 7.89 -14.23 31.46
C GLY A 681 7.42 -13.77 32.84
N THR A 682 6.32 -13.00 32.89
CA THR A 682 5.66 -12.56 34.14
C THR A 682 4.16 -12.36 33.90
N ALA A 683 3.36 -12.53 34.94
CA ALA A 683 1.92 -12.24 34.93
C ALA A 683 1.61 -10.78 35.30
N THR A 684 2.57 -10.04 35.84
CA THR A 684 2.42 -8.64 36.23
C THR A 684 3.69 -7.87 35.90
N VAL A 685 3.56 -6.63 35.48
CA VAL A 685 4.69 -5.72 35.24
C VAL A 685 4.34 -4.30 35.71
N PRO A 686 5.22 -3.63 36.48
CA PRO A 686 5.01 -2.23 36.82
C PRO A 686 5.06 -1.32 35.59
N LEU A 687 4.17 -0.32 35.53
CA LEU A 687 4.12 0.66 34.44
C LEU A 687 5.47 1.38 34.27
N ALA A 688 6.12 1.72 35.38
CA ALA A 688 7.44 2.35 35.37
C ALA A 688 8.50 1.51 34.61
N GLN A 689 8.43 0.17 34.70
CA GLN A 689 9.34 -0.73 33.99
C GLN A 689 9.07 -0.73 32.48
N VAL A 690 7.80 -0.69 32.07
CA VAL A 690 7.42 -0.58 30.64
C VAL A 690 7.87 0.77 30.06
N MET A 691 7.74 1.85 30.82
CA MET A 691 8.11 3.20 30.42
C MET A 691 9.62 3.44 30.37
N SER A 692 10.42 2.74 31.20
CA SER A 692 11.87 2.95 31.32
C SER A 692 12.70 2.15 30.28
N ALA A 693 12.14 1.09 29.73
CA ALA A 693 12.85 0.17 28.84
C ALA A 693 13.49 0.83 27.59
N PRO A 694 12.94 1.87 26.94
CA PRO A 694 13.57 2.52 25.78
C PRO A 694 14.80 3.39 26.13
N ASN A 695 14.91 3.82 27.39
CA ASN A 695 15.80 4.95 27.80
C ASN A 695 17.17 4.56 28.32
N GLN A 696 17.43 3.27 28.56
CA GLN A 696 18.63 2.85 29.28
C GLN A 696 19.60 1.97 28.47
N GLY A 697 19.39 1.81 27.16
CA GLY A 697 20.23 0.89 26.37
C GLY A 697 20.16 -0.56 26.86
N THR A 698 19.18 -0.88 27.71
CA THR A 698 18.94 -2.24 28.19
C THR A 698 18.21 -3.03 27.13
N THR A 699 18.79 -4.12 26.69
CA THR A 699 18.19 -5.10 25.77
C THR A 699 17.05 -5.91 26.42
N GLN A 700 16.75 -5.68 27.69
CA GLN A 700 15.70 -6.40 28.41
C GLN A 700 14.33 -5.76 28.14
N THR A 701 13.51 -6.49 27.43
CA THR A 701 12.08 -6.21 27.31
C THR A 701 11.35 -6.61 28.58
N PRO A 702 10.41 -5.79 29.08
CA PRO A 702 9.74 -6.06 30.36
C PRO A 702 8.92 -7.37 30.36
N ILE A 703 8.41 -7.78 29.21
CA ILE A 703 7.63 -9.02 29.06
C ILE A 703 8.04 -9.74 27.78
N GLU A 704 8.14 -11.06 27.85
CA GLU A 704 8.29 -11.93 26.69
C GLU A 704 7.07 -12.86 26.60
N ALA A 705 6.41 -12.89 25.42
CA ALA A 705 5.40 -13.88 25.10
C ALA A 705 6.00 -14.95 24.20
N THR A 706 5.89 -16.22 24.61
CA THR A 706 6.51 -17.32 23.90
C THR A 706 5.52 -18.46 23.59
N ALA A 707 5.73 -19.15 22.47
CA ALA A 707 5.07 -20.38 22.13
C ALA A 707 6.04 -21.29 21.37
N THR A 708 5.84 -22.60 21.46
CA THR A 708 6.54 -23.57 20.62
C THR A 708 5.66 -23.95 19.44
N VAL A 709 6.19 -23.82 18.23
CA VAL A 709 5.53 -24.24 17.00
C VAL A 709 6.18 -25.50 16.50
N ARG A 710 5.37 -26.53 16.19
CA ARG A 710 5.82 -27.81 15.68
C ARG A 710 5.18 -28.11 14.33
N ASN A 711 5.98 -28.56 13.37
CA ASN A 711 5.46 -29.14 12.14
C ASN A 711 5.01 -30.57 12.43
N THR A 712 3.71 -30.84 12.40
CA THR A 712 3.09 -32.14 12.66
C THR A 712 2.77 -32.93 11.41
N GLY A 713 2.98 -32.34 10.23
CA GLY A 713 2.73 -32.98 8.95
C GLY A 713 3.96 -33.66 8.36
N ALA A 714 3.82 -34.13 7.13
CA ALA A 714 4.80 -35.01 6.47
C ALA A 714 5.80 -34.24 5.55
N VAL A 715 5.61 -32.97 5.31
CA VAL A 715 6.48 -32.15 4.43
C VAL A 715 7.01 -30.94 5.16
N ALA A 716 8.18 -30.46 4.74
CA ALA A 716 8.73 -29.20 5.24
C ALA A 716 7.83 -28.03 4.85
N GLY A 717 7.74 -27.04 5.72
CA GLY A 717 6.92 -25.85 5.43
C GLY A 717 7.34 -24.64 6.23
N SER A 718 7.02 -23.47 5.67
CA SER A 718 7.17 -22.20 6.37
C SER A 718 5.85 -21.78 6.99
N GLU A 719 5.91 -21.28 8.22
CA GLU A 719 4.79 -20.71 8.96
C GLU A 719 5.07 -19.29 9.35
N VAL A 720 4.05 -18.43 9.24
CA VAL A 720 4.08 -17.07 9.78
C VAL A 720 3.39 -17.10 11.14
N VAL A 721 4.19 -17.11 12.18
CA VAL A 721 3.72 -17.06 13.56
C VAL A 721 3.35 -15.62 13.89
N GLN A 722 2.09 -15.39 14.25
CA GLN A 722 1.52 -14.07 14.45
C GLN A 722 1.15 -13.86 15.91
N LEU A 723 1.52 -12.70 16.48
CA LEU A 723 1.13 -12.29 17.82
C LEU A 723 0.08 -11.19 17.73
N TYR A 724 -1.02 -11.37 18.44
CA TYR A 724 -2.11 -10.42 18.56
C TYR A 724 -2.29 -9.96 20.00
N LEU A 725 -2.68 -8.70 20.16
CA LEU A 725 -2.92 -8.09 21.47
C LEU A 725 -4.37 -7.64 21.58
N ARG A 726 -4.94 -7.81 22.78
CA ARG A 726 -6.18 -7.18 23.26
C ARG A 726 -5.88 -6.44 24.55
N ILE A 727 -6.32 -5.18 24.62
CA ILE A 727 -6.22 -4.34 25.81
C ILE A 727 -7.62 -4.20 26.41
N ARG A 728 -7.76 -4.24 27.73
CA ARG A 728 -9.05 -4.12 28.43
C ARG A 728 -8.92 -3.20 29.62
N GLY A 729 -9.88 -2.30 29.78
CA GLY A 729 -9.91 -1.32 30.88
C GLY A 729 -9.13 -0.04 30.58
N ALA A 730 -8.72 0.15 29.32
CA ALA A 730 -8.05 1.38 28.87
C ALA A 730 -8.98 2.59 28.91
N SER A 731 -8.40 3.80 28.94
CA SER A 731 -9.12 5.07 28.94
C SER A 731 -9.88 5.37 27.65
N VAL A 732 -9.61 4.62 26.58
CA VAL A 732 -10.29 4.64 25.28
C VAL A 732 -10.64 3.21 24.86
N GLU A 733 -11.56 3.07 23.91
CA GLU A 733 -11.84 1.78 23.29
C GLU A 733 -10.62 1.31 22.48
N GLU A 734 -10.19 0.06 22.73
CA GLU A 734 -9.13 -0.60 21.97
C GLU A 734 -9.72 -1.77 21.16
N PRO A 735 -9.12 -2.08 19.98
CA PRO A 735 -9.61 -3.16 19.15
C PRO A 735 -9.74 -4.49 19.89
N VAL A 736 -10.72 -5.30 19.47
CA VAL A 736 -10.90 -6.66 20.01
C VAL A 736 -9.65 -7.49 19.80
N ARG A 737 -8.85 -7.18 18.76
CA ARG A 737 -7.59 -7.84 18.46
C ARG A 737 -6.78 -7.00 17.47
N SER A 738 -5.50 -6.76 17.72
CA SER A 738 -4.58 -6.08 16.80
C SER A 738 -3.27 -6.86 16.65
N LEU A 739 -2.72 -6.92 15.43
CA LEU A 739 -1.39 -7.51 15.20
C LEU A 739 -0.32 -6.66 15.88
N ARG A 740 0.58 -7.29 16.64
CA ARG A 740 1.69 -6.63 17.34
C ARG A 740 3.02 -7.34 17.18
N GLY A 741 3.04 -8.46 16.44
CA GLY A 741 4.27 -9.18 16.12
C GLY A 741 4.03 -10.27 15.09
N PHE A 742 5.05 -10.60 14.32
CA PHE A 742 5.08 -11.79 13.48
C PHE A 742 6.51 -12.29 13.28
N GLN A 743 6.65 -13.59 13.04
CA GLN A 743 7.93 -14.23 12.70
C GLN A 743 7.67 -15.31 11.66
N ARG A 744 8.41 -15.26 10.54
CA ARG A 744 8.42 -16.32 9.54
C ARG A 744 9.46 -17.36 9.94
N ILE A 745 9.04 -18.62 10.04
CA ILE A 745 9.90 -19.76 10.42
C ILE A 745 9.70 -20.91 9.43
N THR A 746 10.76 -21.66 9.15
CA THR A 746 10.68 -22.89 8.33
C THR A 746 11.00 -24.07 9.22
N LEU A 747 10.18 -25.14 9.14
CA LEU A 747 10.30 -26.35 9.97
C LEU A 747 10.25 -27.59 9.09
N GLN A 748 11.17 -28.54 9.36
CA GLN A 748 11.13 -29.90 8.81
C GLN A 748 10.00 -30.72 9.45
N PRO A 749 9.55 -31.82 8.84
CA PRO A 749 8.61 -32.73 9.48
C PRO A 749 9.06 -33.14 10.89
N GLY A 750 8.18 -32.96 11.87
CA GLY A 750 8.45 -33.26 13.29
C GLY A 750 9.27 -32.21 14.04
N GLU A 751 9.89 -31.26 13.35
CA GLU A 751 10.69 -30.19 13.96
C GLU A 751 9.82 -29.23 14.78
N SER A 752 10.41 -28.72 15.88
CA SER A 752 9.80 -27.73 16.76
C SER A 752 10.73 -26.55 16.95
N LYS A 753 10.16 -25.34 16.98
CA LYS A 753 10.90 -24.10 17.25
C LYS A 753 10.16 -23.26 18.28
N LYS A 754 10.86 -22.80 19.30
CA LYS A 754 10.37 -21.80 20.24
C LYS A 754 10.43 -20.42 19.56
N VAL A 755 9.31 -19.71 19.54
CA VAL A 755 9.22 -18.32 19.11
C VAL A 755 9.00 -17.41 20.31
N THR A 756 9.64 -16.23 20.31
CA THR A 756 9.58 -15.26 21.40
C THR A 756 9.26 -13.90 20.83
N PHE A 757 8.28 -13.24 21.41
CA PHE A 757 7.89 -11.88 21.06
C PHE A 757 8.14 -10.96 22.25
N PRO A 758 9.02 -9.97 22.12
CA PRO A 758 9.22 -8.95 23.14
C PRO A 758 8.01 -8.00 23.16
N LEU A 759 7.55 -7.65 24.35
CA LEU A 759 6.44 -6.74 24.58
C LEU A 759 6.93 -5.57 25.47
N GLY A 760 7.23 -4.47 24.85
CA GLY A 760 7.67 -3.23 25.48
C GLY A 760 6.67 -2.09 25.26
N PHE A 761 7.12 -0.85 25.51
CA PHE A 761 6.31 0.34 25.29
C PHE A 761 5.67 0.38 23.90
N LYS A 762 6.45 0.06 22.86
CA LYS A 762 5.99 0.12 21.47
C LYS A 762 4.82 -0.82 21.19
N GLU A 763 4.89 -2.08 21.68
CA GLU A 763 3.86 -3.09 21.42
C GLU A 763 2.62 -2.90 22.29
N LEU A 764 2.78 -2.35 23.51
CA LEU A 764 1.72 -2.19 24.51
C LEU A 764 1.02 -0.84 24.42
N SER A 765 1.61 0.14 23.74
CA SER A 765 1.06 1.49 23.67
C SER A 765 -0.13 1.61 22.71
N PHE A 766 -0.96 2.61 23.01
CA PHE A 766 -2.08 3.05 22.18
C PHE A 766 -2.21 4.58 22.25
N ILE A 767 -3.11 5.14 21.45
CA ILE A 767 -3.37 6.59 21.44
C ILE A 767 -4.59 6.88 22.33
N ASN A 768 -4.40 7.68 23.38
CA ASN A 768 -5.48 8.07 24.26
C ASN A 768 -6.37 9.20 23.68
N ALA A 769 -7.44 9.58 24.37
CA ALA A 769 -8.36 10.63 23.94
C ALA A 769 -7.71 12.04 23.81
N ARG A 770 -6.47 12.21 24.28
CA ARG A 770 -5.67 13.45 24.12
C ARG A 770 -4.67 13.34 22.98
N SER A 771 -4.81 12.33 22.12
CA SER A 771 -3.88 12.06 21.00
C SER A 771 -2.43 11.78 21.45
N GLN A 772 -2.25 11.27 22.67
CA GLN A 772 -0.96 10.92 23.22
C GLN A 772 -0.75 9.41 23.17
N ARG A 773 0.45 8.98 22.82
CA ARG A 773 0.85 7.57 22.89
C ARG A 773 1.17 7.20 24.33
N VAL A 774 0.42 6.28 24.87
CA VAL A 774 0.48 5.88 26.30
C VAL A 774 0.46 4.38 26.46
N VAL A 775 0.99 3.90 27.59
CA VAL A 775 0.69 2.58 28.18
C VAL A 775 -0.05 2.85 29.50
N GLU A 776 -1.08 2.11 29.76
CA GLU A 776 -1.87 2.25 30.98
C GLU A 776 -1.80 1.01 31.88
N ALA A 777 -2.02 1.21 33.18
CA ALA A 777 -2.06 0.15 34.19
C ALA A 777 -3.39 -0.62 34.11
N VAL A 778 -3.51 -1.53 33.13
CA VAL A 778 -4.73 -2.26 32.77
C VAL A 778 -4.41 -3.72 32.43
N ASP A 779 -5.44 -4.48 32.01
CA ASP A 779 -5.31 -5.87 31.63
C ASP A 779 -4.96 -6.03 30.15
N TYR A 780 -3.99 -6.89 29.85
CA TYR A 780 -3.54 -7.24 28.51
C TYR A 780 -3.72 -8.75 28.26
N LYS A 781 -4.15 -9.11 27.05
CA LYS A 781 -4.24 -10.48 26.62
C LYS A 781 -3.54 -10.65 25.28
N VAL A 782 -2.60 -11.57 25.22
CA VAL A 782 -1.87 -11.92 23.98
C VAL A 782 -2.38 -13.22 23.43
N TYR A 783 -2.37 -13.32 22.09
CA TYR A 783 -2.70 -14.53 21.35
C TYR A 783 -1.55 -14.82 20.38
N ILE A 784 -1.15 -16.09 20.24
CA ILE A 784 -0.15 -16.52 19.27
C ILE A 784 -0.74 -17.63 18.41
N GLY A 785 -0.57 -17.54 17.10
CA GLY A 785 -1.05 -18.54 16.14
C GLY A 785 -0.76 -18.15 14.69
N GLY A 786 -1.31 -18.90 13.74
CA GLY A 786 -1.08 -18.72 12.31
C GLY A 786 -2.04 -17.73 11.63
N SER A 787 -3.01 -17.15 12.35
CA SER A 787 -3.96 -16.16 11.83
C SER A 787 -4.59 -15.36 12.97
N SER A 788 -5.40 -14.37 12.61
CA SER A 788 -6.19 -13.59 13.58
C SER A 788 -7.20 -14.42 14.39
N GLN A 789 -7.48 -15.63 13.99
CA GLN A 789 -8.33 -16.60 14.74
C GLN A 789 -7.55 -17.43 15.77
N ALA A 790 -6.29 -17.07 16.08
CA ALA A 790 -5.48 -17.74 17.09
C ALA A 790 -6.23 -17.94 18.41
N THR A 791 -6.20 -19.15 18.97
CA THR A 791 -6.89 -19.53 20.22
C THR A 791 -5.93 -19.65 21.41
N GLN A 792 -4.64 -19.92 21.17
CA GLN A 792 -3.62 -20.00 22.21
C GLN A 792 -3.38 -18.60 22.78
N ALA A 793 -3.60 -18.41 24.07
CA ALA A 793 -3.56 -17.10 24.69
C ALA A 793 -3.05 -17.14 26.13
N ALA A 794 -2.51 -16.00 26.57
CA ALA A 794 -2.16 -15.73 27.97
C ALA A 794 -2.49 -14.27 28.33
N SER A 795 -2.73 -14.01 29.61
CA SER A 795 -3.05 -12.68 30.11
C SER A 795 -2.01 -12.22 31.13
N PHE A 796 -1.74 -10.92 31.13
CA PHE A 796 -0.92 -10.26 32.13
C PHE A 796 -1.53 -8.87 32.46
N LYS A 797 -1.04 -8.28 33.55
CA LYS A 797 -1.49 -6.96 34.00
C LYS A 797 -0.31 -6.00 34.10
N VAL A 798 -0.48 -4.81 33.54
CA VAL A 798 0.37 -3.67 33.88
C VAL A 798 -0.19 -3.05 35.17
N THR A 799 0.66 -2.91 36.18
CA THR A 799 0.29 -2.36 37.50
C THR A 799 0.82 -0.93 37.66
N PRO A 800 0.21 -0.09 38.46
CA PRO A 800 0.66 1.28 38.76
C PRO A 800 2.12 1.38 39.18
#